data_c2908320bfdf8f02b4e3df792f932dfe
#
_entry.id   c2908320bfdf8f02b4e3df792f932dfe
#
_cell.length_a   1.000
_cell.length_b   1.000
_cell.length_c   1.000
_cell.angle_alpha   90.00
_cell.angle_beta   90.00
_cell.angle_gamma   90.00
#
_symmetry.space_group_name_H-M   'P 1'
#
loop_
_entity.id
_entity.type
_entity.pdbx_description
1 polymer ?
#
loop_
_entity_poly.entity_id
_entity_poly.type
_entity_poly.pdbx_seq_one_letter_code
_entity_poly.pdbx_strand_id
1 'polypeptide(L)'
;MNDDAEQQLPFAGGPPYAQAQLARAFGTALTHEDAATRRRAEERIRRWRNVLDGIAGGRLSVGSRTPVAGLPAWVTPEVVRGGFATGAASAGGPLLPYERDAARRAGVPAERRALFAYSLTEAGLAGLCRLLDNGCYEVAVPEEAALLTVAWLVRSGQVAEALELVDVLEPFAGQLRFTPRPTAAPAPDASAVHRRTVGEAGQALARRQPHAAVEAQREALTVWQPFADELLVHWLETAEGGRVLVRTPGEDWLARGAALLDRYRQLAAVHTRCGKHRKPKENLAILRASLEATVAGRPLDARRLGLLRHAVSSMVRRRGAPGSVPHAALRARQAAQAALPSHHALAQLVLRRLGELPQDVGAADVESLVGAVTEEEHRETGLPVGAAVPAAIRQVVESTLSAPVGTLIERGVVPSAEVLAELVPQLVATTTAQAYPDAALRRLMAAHYRAFARRRSLLLLNLERQVWVEELPWVRAVAGQRAADAAQDDALTTLRHLGELAVQGFPGTLLPNPLIRELGSLARQADLDAPLVEELAADIFMGTFSRKFLTAARIAGELLGGTLYERYYGIDYAALRNLAIVETSTALVRGHQPRTSPGFARLCGERAGASGHGSVAECGAVIEQAQILTTHNLATLVGRVGIAPEPGPADLARRCFRTVCRLTARVHDHPRPLATIKDAGYAWRHLVFHLSLCDPGEQARVLAWLAEETDRHPWHVAARLAPALAGLRLVAGGGSFGPDGTARGGAARRFLGWSARGRHWLSAPPAG
;
A
#
# COMPACT_ATOMS: atom_id res chain seq x y z
N MET A 1 -11.09 -27.26 50.64
CA MET A 1 -11.88 -26.04 50.78
C MET A 1 -10.88 -24.90 50.76
N ASN A 2 -10.58 -24.49 49.57
CA ASN A 2 -10.11 -23.15 49.26
C ASN A 2 -10.36 -22.96 47.79
N ASP A 3 -11.48 -22.33 47.51
CA ASP A 3 -11.92 -21.87 46.22
C ASP A 3 -10.98 -20.77 45.74
N ASP A 4 -10.25 -21.00 44.67
CA ASP A 4 -10.53 -20.40 43.36
C ASP A 4 -10.84 -18.93 43.39
N ALA A 5 -9.79 -18.16 43.58
CA ALA A 5 -9.65 -16.92 42.87
C ALA A 5 -9.06 -17.25 41.48
N GLU A 6 -9.87 -17.75 40.56
CA GLU A 6 -9.70 -17.49 39.16
C GLU A 6 -9.69 -15.96 38.99
N GLN A 7 -8.54 -15.36 39.16
CA GLN A 7 -8.29 -14.02 38.70
C GLN A 7 -8.57 -14.05 37.19
N GLN A 8 -9.78 -13.66 36.84
CA GLN A 8 -10.15 -13.30 35.47
C GLN A 8 -9.07 -12.33 34.98
N LEU A 9 -8.15 -12.87 34.22
CA LEU A 9 -7.22 -12.04 33.43
C LEU A 9 -8.07 -11.04 32.67
N PRO A 10 -7.82 -9.73 32.77
CA PRO A 10 -8.70 -8.69 32.23
C PRO A 10 -8.85 -8.70 30.72
N PHE A 11 -8.33 -9.69 30.02
CA PHE A 11 -8.32 -9.79 28.57
C PHE A 11 -8.63 -11.19 28.06
N ALA A 12 -9.79 -11.35 27.48
CA ALA A 12 -10.24 -12.59 26.83
C ALA A 12 -9.40 -13.03 25.61
N GLY A 13 -8.45 -12.25 25.12
CA GLY A 13 -7.75 -12.51 23.86
C GLY A 13 -6.29 -12.95 23.94
N GLY A 14 -5.63 -12.83 25.08
CA GLY A 14 -4.19 -13.11 25.19
C GLY A 14 -3.81 -14.60 25.13
N PRO A 15 -4.29 -15.42 26.06
CA PRO A 15 -4.01 -16.85 26.10
C PRO A 15 -4.53 -17.66 24.91
N PRO A 16 -5.75 -17.44 24.36
CA PRO A 16 -6.31 -18.31 23.33
C PRO A 16 -5.47 -18.40 22.05
N TYR A 17 -4.87 -17.30 21.60
CA TYR A 17 -4.02 -17.35 20.38
C TYR A 17 -2.74 -18.15 20.63
N ALA A 18 -2.04 -17.87 21.73
CA ALA A 18 -0.82 -18.61 22.10
C ALA A 18 -1.12 -20.09 22.33
N GLN A 19 -2.24 -20.42 22.96
CA GLN A 19 -2.74 -21.79 23.15
C GLN A 19 -3.04 -22.47 21.80
N ALA A 20 -3.72 -21.79 20.89
CA ALA A 20 -4.00 -22.31 19.55
C ALA A 20 -2.72 -22.58 18.73
N GLN A 21 -1.72 -21.70 18.82
CA GLN A 21 -0.42 -21.91 18.16
C GLN A 21 0.36 -23.07 18.80
N LEU A 22 0.28 -23.19 20.12
CA LEU A 22 0.85 -24.32 20.84
C LEU A 22 0.21 -25.64 20.40
N ALA A 23 -1.13 -25.71 20.36
CA ALA A 23 -1.88 -26.90 19.92
C ALA A 23 -1.51 -27.29 18.47
N ARG A 24 -1.39 -26.34 17.55
CA ARG A 24 -0.95 -26.59 16.18
C ARG A 24 0.48 -27.12 16.11
N ALA A 25 1.39 -26.54 16.90
CA ALA A 25 2.76 -27.01 16.95
C ALA A 25 2.83 -28.44 17.47
N PHE A 26 2.01 -28.81 18.47
CA PHE A 26 1.87 -30.19 18.93
C PHE A 26 1.32 -31.11 17.84
N GLY A 27 0.24 -30.71 17.15
CA GLY A 27 -0.30 -31.47 16.02
C GLY A 27 0.78 -31.77 14.98
N THR A 28 1.54 -30.74 14.56
CA THR A 28 2.64 -30.92 13.58
C THR A 28 3.76 -31.83 14.11
N ALA A 29 4.14 -31.69 15.39
CA ALA A 29 5.18 -32.54 15.99
C ALA A 29 4.79 -34.00 16.05
N LEU A 30 3.50 -34.30 16.28
CA LEU A 30 2.99 -35.66 16.41
C LEU A 30 2.69 -36.33 15.06
N THR A 31 2.26 -35.58 14.07
CA THR A 31 1.69 -36.17 12.82
C THR A 31 2.54 -35.98 11.58
N HIS A 32 3.53 -35.08 11.58
CA HIS A 32 4.28 -34.77 10.37
C HIS A 32 5.35 -35.86 10.07
N GLU A 33 5.45 -36.32 8.84
CA GLU A 33 6.36 -37.40 8.42
C GLU A 33 7.84 -36.97 8.45
N ASP A 34 8.13 -35.71 8.07
CA ASP A 34 9.51 -35.20 8.02
C ASP A 34 10.08 -34.89 9.41
N ALA A 35 11.20 -35.53 9.74
CA ALA A 35 11.88 -35.37 11.03
C ALA A 35 12.40 -33.96 11.30
N ALA A 36 12.81 -33.21 10.25
CA ALA A 36 13.26 -31.84 10.40
C ALA A 36 12.11 -30.90 10.73
N THR A 37 10.95 -31.14 10.14
CA THR A 37 9.71 -30.39 10.44
C THR A 37 9.19 -30.70 11.84
N ARG A 38 9.26 -31.95 12.31
CA ARG A 38 8.92 -32.31 13.70
C ARG A 38 9.82 -31.57 14.71
N ARG A 39 11.13 -31.59 14.52
CA ARG A 39 12.07 -30.86 15.39
C ARG A 39 11.79 -29.35 15.44
N ARG A 40 11.46 -28.73 14.30
CA ARG A 40 11.05 -27.32 14.25
C ARG A 40 9.72 -27.07 14.96
N ALA A 41 8.82 -28.04 14.94
CA ALA A 41 7.57 -27.97 15.66
C ALA A 41 7.78 -28.10 17.17
N GLU A 42 8.66 -29.01 17.64
CA GLU A 42 9.06 -29.14 19.04
C GLU A 42 9.72 -27.87 19.59
N GLU A 43 10.54 -27.22 18.78
CA GLU A 43 11.13 -25.94 19.15
C GLU A 43 10.05 -24.83 19.28
N ARG A 44 9.07 -24.80 18.38
CA ARG A 44 7.91 -23.91 18.49
C ARG A 44 7.06 -24.21 19.75
N ILE A 45 6.87 -25.46 20.11
CA ILE A 45 6.19 -25.85 21.36
C ILE A 45 6.88 -25.22 22.56
N ARG A 46 8.22 -25.38 22.68
CA ARG A 46 8.99 -24.77 23.78
C ARG A 46 8.82 -23.25 23.85
N ARG A 47 8.88 -22.59 22.68
CA ARG A 47 8.76 -21.13 22.58
C ARG A 47 7.37 -20.64 23.01
N TRP A 48 6.30 -21.29 22.53
CA TRP A 48 4.95 -20.91 22.90
C TRP A 48 4.60 -21.22 24.36
N ARG A 49 5.16 -22.28 24.93
CA ARG A 49 5.08 -22.53 26.39
C ARG A 49 5.72 -21.39 27.17
N ASN A 50 6.91 -20.97 26.82
CA ASN A 50 7.59 -19.85 27.49
C ASN A 50 6.77 -18.54 27.40
N VAL A 51 6.07 -18.31 26.30
CA VAL A 51 5.15 -17.16 26.17
C VAL A 51 3.99 -17.28 27.15
N LEU A 52 3.33 -18.43 27.21
CA LEU A 52 2.20 -18.65 28.13
C LEU A 52 2.64 -18.59 29.59
N ASP A 53 3.77 -19.19 29.93
CA ASP A 53 4.37 -19.14 31.28
C ASP A 53 4.78 -17.71 31.66
N GLY A 54 5.26 -16.94 30.67
CA GLY A 54 5.60 -15.53 30.86
C GLY A 54 4.37 -14.66 31.12
N ILE A 55 3.25 -14.94 30.42
CA ILE A 55 1.97 -14.25 30.63
C ILE A 55 1.36 -14.65 31.98
N ALA A 56 1.32 -15.95 32.28
CA ALA A 56 0.78 -16.47 33.54
C ALA A 56 1.57 -15.99 34.77
N GLY A 57 2.89 -15.92 34.64
CA GLY A 57 3.79 -15.44 35.70
C GLY A 57 3.96 -13.93 35.78
N GLY A 58 3.19 -13.15 35.03
CA GLY A 58 3.25 -11.69 35.01
C GLY A 58 4.57 -11.10 34.44
N ARG A 59 5.45 -11.93 33.91
CA ARG A 59 6.72 -11.49 33.25
C ARG A 59 6.50 -10.91 31.86
N LEU A 60 5.42 -11.29 31.21
CA LEU A 60 4.97 -10.76 29.93
C LEU A 60 3.60 -10.13 30.14
N SER A 61 3.54 -8.81 30.09
CA SER A 61 2.26 -8.11 30.04
C SER A 61 1.69 -8.24 28.63
N VAL A 62 0.45 -8.67 28.54
CA VAL A 62 -0.27 -8.70 27.27
C VAL A 62 -0.51 -7.26 26.84
N GLY A 63 0.07 -6.83 25.74
CA GLY A 63 0.10 -5.42 25.31
C GLY A 63 1.50 -4.79 25.39
N SER A 64 2.45 -5.45 26.08
CA SER A 64 3.86 -5.02 26.05
C SER A 64 4.46 -5.11 24.66
N ARG A 65 5.23 -4.10 24.28
CA ARG A 65 5.99 -4.06 23.03
C ARG A 65 7.34 -4.74 23.12
N THR A 66 7.70 -5.22 24.30
CA THR A 66 8.95 -5.94 24.49
C THR A 66 8.91 -7.22 23.67
N PRO A 67 9.89 -7.47 22.81
CA PRO A 67 10.00 -8.74 22.10
C PRO A 67 10.04 -9.91 23.08
N VAL A 68 9.34 -10.98 22.76
CA VAL A 68 9.35 -12.19 23.59
C VAL A 68 10.70 -12.88 23.44
N ALA A 69 11.38 -13.15 24.54
CA ALA A 69 12.68 -13.79 24.54
C ALA A 69 12.63 -15.15 23.80
N GLY A 70 13.61 -15.40 22.94
CA GLY A 70 13.71 -16.63 22.15
C GLY A 70 12.78 -16.71 20.93
N LEU A 71 12.00 -15.66 20.65
CA LEU A 71 11.21 -15.52 19.43
C LEU A 71 11.79 -14.40 18.53
N PRO A 72 11.45 -14.39 17.23
CA PRO A 72 11.83 -13.27 16.37
C PRO A 72 11.44 -11.93 16.97
N ALA A 73 12.22 -10.87 16.75
CA ALA A 73 12.01 -9.54 17.34
C ALA A 73 10.63 -8.91 17.01
N TRP A 74 9.99 -9.36 15.94
CA TRP A 74 8.63 -8.94 15.58
C TRP A 74 7.53 -9.62 16.38
N VAL A 75 7.85 -10.70 17.12
CA VAL A 75 6.90 -11.39 17.99
C VAL A 75 6.84 -10.69 19.33
N THR A 76 5.81 -9.90 19.50
CA THR A 76 5.50 -9.22 20.76
C THR A 76 4.21 -9.82 21.34
N PRO A 77 3.85 -9.56 22.60
CA PRO A 77 2.54 -9.95 23.13
C PRO A 77 1.37 -9.47 22.27
N GLU A 78 1.51 -8.35 21.57
CA GLU A 78 0.54 -7.87 20.58
C GLU A 78 0.38 -8.85 19.41
N VAL A 79 1.51 -9.35 18.86
CA VAL A 79 1.48 -10.39 17.81
C VAL A 79 0.82 -11.67 18.32
N VAL A 80 1.10 -12.04 19.55
CA VAL A 80 0.45 -13.19 20.21
C VAL A 80 -1.06 -13.03 20.26
N ARG A 81 -1.57 -11.82 20.35
CA ARG A 81 -3.01 -11.49 20.28
C ARG A 81 -3.60 -11.41 18.89
N GLY A 82 -2.78 -11.42 17.87
CA GLY A 82 -3.24 -11.22 16.50
C GLY A 82 -3.02 -9.81 15.91
N GLY A 83 -2.34 -8.92 16.65
CA GLY A 83 -2.01 -7.56 16.20
C GLY A 83 -0.94 -7.45 15.10
N PHE A 84 -0.57 -8.55 14.48
CA PHE A 84 0.50 -8.69 13.48
C PHE A 84 0.16 -8.10 12.11
N ALA A 85 -1.04 -7.62 11.91
CA ALA A 85 -1.53 -7.28 10.56
C ALA A 85 -0.86 -6.06 9.92
N THR A 86 -0.17 -5.22 10.69
CA THR A 86 0.25 -3.90 10.19
C THR A 86 1.73 -3.77 9.80
N GLY A 87 2.63 -4.67 10.22
CA GLY A 87 4.05 -4.63 9.85
C GLY A 87 4.85 -3.37 10.31
N ALA A 88 4.21 -2.44 11.04
CA ALA A 88 4.82 -1.17 11.42
C ALA A 88 5.85 -1.31 12.55
N ALA A 89 6.87 -0.46 12.54
CA ALA A 89 7.86 -0.37 13.62
C ALA A 89 7.18 0.05 14.94
N SER A 90 7.65 -0.47 16.07
CA SER A 90 7.21 -0.03 17.39
C SER A 90 8.17 1.03 17.94
N ALA A 91 7.70 1.86 18.88
CA ALA A 91 8.56 2.78 19.63
C ALA A 91 9.47 2.07 20.66
N GLY A 92 9.32 0.77 20.82
CA GLY A 92 10.16 -0.06 21.71
C GLY A 92 11.43 -0.58 21.03
N GLY A 93 12.03 -1.61 21.64
CA GLY A 93 13.26 -2.24 21.15
C GLY A 93 14.54 -1.61 21.71
N PRO A 94 15.73 -1.95 21.20
CA PRO A 94 17.00 -1.38 21.67
C PRO A 94 17.07 0.14 21.39
N LEU A 95 17.91 0.83 22.14
CA LEU A 95 18.20 2.24 21.91
C LEU A 95 18.74 2.46 20.49
N LEU A 96 18.17 3.40 19.79
CA LEU A 96 18.63 3.82 18.46
C LEU A 96 19.92 4.69 18.58
N PRO A 97 20.74 4.80 17.51
CA PRO A 97 21.95 5.61 17.53
C PRO A 97 21.69 7.06 18.02
N TYR A 98 20.67 7.71 17.52
CA TYR A 98 20.35 9.09 17.91
C TYR A 98 19.93 9.23 19.39
N GLU A 99 19.29 8.20 19.98
CA GLU A 99 18.95 8.17 21.42
C GLU A 99 20.24 8.12 22.26
N ARG A 100 21.21 7.28 21.86
CA ARG A 100 22.55 7.23 22.52
C ARG A 100 23.32 8.54 22.39
N ASP A 101 23.23 9.16 21.21
CA ASP A 101 23.86 10.46 20.97
C ASP A 101 23.20 11.58 21.79
N ALA A 102 21.87 11.53 21.94
CA ALA A 102 21.13 12.45 22.79
C ALA A 102 21.53 12.27 24.27
N ALA A 103 21.64 11.03 24.77
CA ALA A 103 22.08 10.75 26.13
C ALA A 103 23.49 11.28 26.39
N ARG A 104 24.43 11.08 25.47
CA ARG A 104 25.79 11.63 25.57
C ARG A 104 25.81 13.16 25.63
N ARG A 105 25.05 13.84 24.75
CA ARG A 105 24.97 15.28 24.74
C ARG A 105 24.32 15.83 26.01
N ALA A 106 23.35 15.11 26.55
CA ALA A 106 22.67 15.48 27.80
C ALA A 106 23.46 15.14 29.06
N GLY A 107 24.53 14.36 28.97
CA GLY A 107 25.30 13.87 30.11
C GLY A 107 24.51 12.92 31.03
N VAL A 108 23.54 12.18 30.47
CA VAL A 108 22.71 11.21 31.21
C VAL A 108 23.01 9.78 30.80
N PRO A 109 22.65 8.79 31.64
CA PRO A 109 22.77 7.38 31.27
C PRO A 109 22.05 7.08 29.94
N ALA A 110 22.63 6.15 29.14
CA ALA A 110 22.05 5.73 27.86
C ALA A 110 20.85 4.78 28.08
N GLU A 111 19.82 5.31 28.72
CA GLU A 111 18.57 4.65 29.06
C GLU A 111 17.39 5.56 28.74
N ARG A 112 16.28 4.98 28.26
CA ARG A 112 15.09 5.76 27.88
C ARG A 112 14.48 6.52 29.03
N ARG A 113 14.46 5.92 30.24
CA ARG A 113 13.95 6.62 31.43
C ARG A 113 14.76 7.86 31.78
N ALA A 114 16.10 7.79 31.64
CA ALA A 114 16.97 8.95 31.84
C ALA A 114 16.77 10.03 30.77
N LEU A 115 16.61 9.63 29.50
CA LEU A 115 16.29 10.54 28.41
C LEU A 115 14.91 11.17 28.56
N PHE A 116 13.92 10.41 29.02
CA PHE A 116 12.59 10.92 29.32
C PHE A 116 12.64 11.99 30.42
N ALA A 117 13.29 11.69 31.55
CA ALA A 117 13.46 12.63 32.65
C ALA A 117 14.23 13.90 32.20
N TYR A 118 15.31 13.74 31.44
CA TYR A 118 16.04 14.87 30.86
C TYR A 118 15.16 15.75 29.99
N SER A 119 14.34 15.13 29.13
CA SER A 119 13.45 15.87 28.21
C SER A 119 12.42 16.74 28.92
N LEU A 120 12.12 16.45 30.19
CA LEU A 120 11.22 17.25 31.04
C LEU A 120 11.95 18.32 31.83
N THR A 121 13.28 18.41 31.78
CA THR A 121 14.04 19.54 32.33
C THR A 121 13.88 20.78 31.46
N GLU A 122 14.23 21.95 31.99
CA GLU A 122 14.22 23.19 31.21
C GLU A 122 15.03 23.11 29.94
N ALA A 123 16.24 22.54 30.01
CA ALA A 123 17.11 22.32 28.83
C ALA A 123 16.50 21.34 27.80
N GLY A 124 15.87 20.29 28.30
CA GLY A 124 15.19 19.29 27.46
C GLY A 124 13.97 19.88 26.77
N LEU A 125 13.12 20.60 27.51
CA LEU A 125 11.94 21.28 26.95
C LEU A 125 12.34 22.33 25.93
N ALA A 126 13.37 23.13 26.20
CA ALA A 126 13.92 24.11 25.24
C ALA A 126 14.42 23.39 23.96
N GLY A 127 14.99 22.18 24.09
CA GLY A 127 15.38 21.34 22.95
C GLY A 127 14.19 20.89 22.12
N LEU A 128 13.12 20.44 22.76
CA LEU A 128 11.88 20.03 22.08
C LEU A 128 11.17 21.23 21.42
N CYS A 129 11.15 22.39 22.07
CA CYS A 129 10.62 23.64 21.49
C CYS A 129 11.39 24.03 20.21
N ARG A 130 12.73 23.94 20.22
CA ARG A 130 13.51 24.16 18.98
C ARG A 130 13.15 23.21 17.85
N LEU A 131 12.88 21.94 18.15
CA LEU A 131 12.38 20.98 17.13
C LEU A 131 11.02 21.41 16.59
N LEU A 132 10.12 21.86 17.45
CA LEU A 132 8.81 22.40 17.02
C LEU A 132 8.98 23.61 16.11
N ASP A 133 9.90 24.51 16.43
CA ASP A 133 10.09 25.76 15.69
C ASP A 133 10.73 25.54 14.32
N ASN A 134 11.75 24.69 14.24
CA ASN A 134 12.49 24.45 13.00
C ASN A 134 11.93 23.30 12.14
N GLY A 135 11.11 22.42 12.71
CA GLY A 135 10.54 21.26 12.00
C GLY A 135 11.56 20.18 11.62
N CYS A 136 12.80 20.27 12.14
CA CYS A 136 13.88 19.33 11.83
C CYS A 136 13.75 18.03 12.63
N TYR A 137 12.66 17.31 12.41
CA TYR A 137 12.40 16.01 13.04
C TYR A 137 11.53 15.11 12.17
N GLU A 138 11.61 13.81 12.44
CA GLU A 138 10.78 12.78 11.84
C GLU A 138 10.07 12.00 12.93
N VAL A 139 8.76 11.81 12.78
CA VAL A 139 7.91 10.98 13.63
C VAL A 139 7.56 9.71 12.87
N ALA A 140 8.14 8.58 13.25
CA ALA A 140 7.86 7.30 12.64
C ALA A 140 6.68 6.56 13.29
N VAL A 141 6.45 6.82 14.58
CA VAL A 141 5.36 6.21 15.39
C VAL A 141 4.79 7.25 16.36
N PRO A 142 3.53 7.14 16.78
CA PRO A 142 2.81 8.15 17.56
C PRO A 142 3.50 8.61 18.83
N GLU A 143 4.06 7.67 19.57
CA GLU A 143 4.70 7.98 20.85
C GLU A 143 5.85 8.98 20.71
N GLU A 144 6.54 8.95 19.58
CA GLU A 144 7.67 9.85 19.32
C GLU A 144 7.24 11.32 19.24
N ALA A 145 5.94 11.62 19.07
CA ALA A 145 5.40 12.98 19.13
C ALA A 145 4.95 13.39 20.54
N ALA A 146 4.92 12.48 21.50
CA ALA A 146 4.29 12.73 22.80
C ALA A 146 4.99 13.86 23.58
N LEU A 147 6.33 13.86 23.69
CA LEU A 147 7.05 14.91 24.39
C LEU A 147 7.11 16.22 23.61
N LEU A 148 6.95 16.21 22.29
CA LEU A 148 6.69 17.45 21.54
C LEU A 148 5.37 18.08 21.96
N THR A 149 4.34 17.25 22.20
CA THR A 149 3.03 17.72 22.69
C THR A 149 3.16 18.30 24.10
N VAL A 150 3.91 17.64 24.99
CA VAL A 150 4.21 18.19 26.34
C VAL A 150 4.88 19.56 26.23
N ALA A 151 5.93 19.68 25.43
CA ALA A 151 6.65 20.95 25.24
C ALA A 151 5.74 22.04 24.66
N TRP A 152 4.86 21.67 23.73
CA TRP A 152 3.89 22.63 23.18
C TRP A 152 2.86 23.05 24.22
N LEU A 153 2.30 22.14 25.02
CA LEU A 153 1.34 22.45 26.08
C LEU A 153 1.97 23.40 27.13
N VAL A 154 3.19 23.09 27.58
CA VAL A 154 3.92 23.95 28.51
C VAL A 154 4.11 25.37 27.91
N ARG A 155 4.57 25.47 26.68
CA ARG A 155 4.76 26.73 25.96
C ARG A 155 3.46 27.53 25.80
N SER A 156 2.34 26.83 25.67
CA SER A 156 1.00 27.41 25.52
C SER A 156 0.35 27.76 26.88
N GLY A 157 1.04 27.56 28.00
CA GLY A 157 0.52 27.80 29.35
C GLY A 157 -0.43 26.72 29.87
N GLN A 158 -0.60 25.61 29.16
CA GLN A 158 -1.48 24.47 29.53
C GLN A 158 -0.68 23.45 30.36
N VAL A 159 -0.23 23.88 31.54
CA VAL A 159 0.67 23.07 32.38
C VAL A 159 -0.05 21.86 32.99
N ALA A 160 -1.33 22.01 33.35
CA ALA A 160 -2.11 20.91 33.93
C ALA A 160 -2.25 19.75 32.93
N GLU A 161 -2.58 20.04 31.71
CA GLU A 161 -2.70 19.04 30.61
C GLU A 161 -1.35 18.41 30.26
N ALA A 162 -0.28 19.20 30.35
CA ALA A 162 1.08 18.69 30.16
C ALA A 162 1.45 17.67 31.26
N LEU A 163 1.11 17.94 32.51
CA LEU A 163 1.35 17.05 33.65
C LEU A 163 0.49 15.78 33.53
N GLU A 164 -0.79 15.88 33.18
CA GLU A 164 -1.64 14.69 32.93
C GLU A 164 -1.04 13.81 31.84
N LEU A 165 -0.52 14.41 30.76
CA LEU A 165 0.14 13.66 29.71
C LEU A 165 1.41 12.96 30.21
N VAL A 166 2.26 13.65 30.97
CA VAL A 166 3.47 13.09 31.57
C VAL A 166 3.13 11.90 32.46
N ASP A 167 2.10 11.99 33.29
CA ASP A 167 1.64 10.89 34.17
C ASP A 167 1.22 9.66 33.37
N VAL A 168 0.60 9.85 32.20
CA VAL A 168 0.23 8.73 31.30
C VAL A 168 1.46 8.09 30.66
N LEU A 169 2.48 8.89 30.32
CA LEU A 169 3.68 8.41 29.63
C LEU A 169 4.70 7.75 30.57
N GLU A 170 4.78 8.23 31.83
CA GLU A 170 5.81 7.85 32.80
C GLU A 170 5.96 6.33 32.99
N PRO A 171 4.89 5.53 33.15
CA PRO A 171 5.01 4.08 33.30
C PRO A 171 5.73 3.39 32.12
N PHE A 172 5.71 3.99 30.94
CA PHE A 172 6.31 3.46 29.71
C PHE A 172 7.68 4.08 29.41
N ALA A 173 8.16 5.03 30.22
CA ALA A 173 9.36 5.81 29.96
C ALA A 173 10.63 4.98 29.78
N GLY A 174 10.72 3.79 30.41
CA GLY A 174 11.84 2.87 30.24
C GLY A 174 11.74 1.98 28.98
N GLN A 175 10.58 1.89 28.37
CA GLN A 175 10.29 0.92 27.30
C GLN A 175 10.10 1.59 25.94
N LEU A 176 9.52 2.78 25.88
CA LEU A 176 9.11 3.45 24.66
C LEU A 176 9.88 4.76 24.44
N ARG A 177 10.08 5.07 23.14
CA ARG A 177 10.59 6.38 22.72
C ARG A 177 9.45 7.39 22.71
N PHE A 178 9.67 8.53 23.34
CA PHE A 178 8.71 9.63 23.37
C PHE A 178 9.25 10.90 22.71
N THR A 179 10.43 10.84 22.11
CA THR A 179 11.04 11.93 21.35
C THR A 179 11.18 11.55 19.88
N PRO A 180 10.97 12.48 18.94
CA PRO A 180 11.15 12.21 17.53
C PRO A 180 12.63 12.07 17.17
N ARG A 181 12.87 11.51 15.98
CA ARG A 181 14.20 11.46 15.40
C ARG A 181 14.58 12.85 14.88
N PRO A 182 15.68 13.47 15.33
CA PRO A 182 16.17 14.70 14.73
C PRO A 182 16.62 14.49 13.27
N THR A 183 16.38 15.48 12.42
CA THR A 183 16.82 15.51 11.02
C THR A 183 17.62 16.77 10.74
N ALA A 184 18.48 16.74 9.71
CA ALA A 184 19.31 17.90 9.34
C ALA A 184 18.50 19.02 8.66
N ALA A 185 17.37 18.69 8.08
CA ALA A 185 16.44 19.61 7.44
C ALA A 185 15.01 19.24 7.83
N PRO A 186 14.06 20.18 7.76
CA PRO A 186 12.65 19.87 7.89
C PRO A 186 12.28 18.75 6.91
N ALA A 187 11.49 17.78 7.39
CA ALA A 187 10.96 16.77 6.47
C ALA A 187 10.21 17.49 5.34
N PRO A 188 10.46 17.13 4.07
CA PRO A 188 9.61 17.60 3.00
C PRO A 188 8.19 17.24 3.42
N ASP A 189 7.27 18.18 3.26
CA ASP A 189 5.88 18.03 3.72
C ASP A 189 5.22 16.88 2.92
N ALA A 190 5.52 15.65 3.34
CA ALA A 190 5.02 14.43 2.71
C ALA A 190 3.50 14.27 2.84
N SER A 191 2.89 15.07 3.72
CA SER A 191 1.44 15.10 3.90
C SER A 191 0.73 16.03 2.91
N ALA A 192 1.48 16.84 2.16
CA ALA A 192 0.92 17.73 1.15
C ALA A 192 0.90 17.07 -0.22
N VAL A 193 -0.21 16.48 -0.57
CA VAL A 193 -0.37 15.65 -1.76
C VAL A 193 -0.24 16.45 -3.05
N HIS A 194 -0.65 17.70 -3.10
CA HIS A 194 -0.64 18.54 -4.30
C HIS A 194 -0.06 19.93 -4.05
N ARG A 195 0.97 20.01 -3.25
CA ARG A 195 1.66 21.29 -2.96
C ARG A 195 2.78 21.63 -3.91
N ARG A 196 2.99 20.83 -4.92
CA ARG A 196 3.92 21.23 -5.96
C ARG A 196 3.26 22.26 -6.82
N THR A 197 3.95 23.40 -6.97
CA THR A 197 3.63 24.33 -8.03
C THR A 197 4.07 23.72 -9.37
N VAL A 198 3.56 24.26 -10.46
CA VAL A 198 4.00 23.91 -11.81
C VAL A 198 5.53 24.08 -11.95
N GLY A 199 6.09 25.16 -11.41
CA GLY A 199 7.53 25.40 -11.41
C GLY A 199 8.34 24.37 -10.64
N GLU A 200 7.87 23.92 -9.48
CA GLU A 200 8.53 22.83 -8.71
C GLU A 200 8.50 21.50 -9.44
N ALA A 201 7.39 21.17 -10.10
CA ALA A 201 7.30 19.98 -10.95
C ALA A 201 8.23 20.10 -12.15
N GLY A 202 8.28 21.27 -12.79
CA GLY A 202 9.23 21.58 -13.86
C GLY A 202 10.67 21.37 -13.42
N GLN A 203 11.07 21.89 -12.27
CA GLN A 203 12.41 21.68 -11.73
C GLN A 203 12.72 20.20 -11.44
N ALA A 204 11.72 19.44 -10.93
CA ALA A 204 11.88 18.00 -10.68
C ALA A 204 12.10 17.22 -11.98
N LEU A 205 11.42 17.60 -13.05
CA LEU A 205 11.60 16.99 -14.38
C LEU A 205 12.92 17.42 -15.03
N ALA A 206 13.33 18.69 -14.90
CA ALA A 206 14.58 19.21 -15.45
C ALA A 206 15.82 18.51 -14.86
N ARG A 207 15.76 18.06 -13.60
CA ARG A 207 16.83 17.30 -12.94
C ARG A 207 17.01 15.87 -13.50
N ARG A 208 16.06 15.37 -14.28
CA ARG A 208 16.16 14.02 -14.88
C ARG A 208 17.22 13.98 -15.96
N GLN A 209 18.21 13.15 -15.75
CA GLN A 209 19.28 12.94 -16.72
C GLN A 209 18.95 11.74 -17.63
N PRO A 210 19.49 11.69 -18.85
CA PRO A 210 19.41 10.50 -19.69
C PRO A 210 19.97 9.28 -18.95
N HIS A 211 19.24 8.16 -18.98
CA HIS A 211 19.67 6.94 -18.31
C HIS A 211 20.78 6.26 -19.12
N ALA A 212 22.00 6.24 -18.60
CA ALA A 212 23.20 5.76 -19.30
C ALA A 212 23.04 4.35 -19.91
N ALA A 213 22.37 3.43 -19.21
CA ALA A 213 22.15 2.07 -19.73
C ALA A 213 21.15 2.04 -20.90
N VAL A 214 20.13 2.90 -20.89
CA VAL A 214 19.16 3.03 -22.01
C VAL A 214 19.83 3.59 -23.24
N GLU A 215 20.62 4.65 -23.06
CA GLU A 215 21.38 5.25 -24.16
C GLU A 215 22.44 4.31 -24.74
N ALA A 216 23.13 3.55 -23.87
CA ALA A 216 24.05 2.51 -24.31
C ALA A 216 23.33 1.38 -25.07
N GLN A 217 22.11 1.00 -24.64
CA GLN A 217 21.33 0.01 -25.35
C GLN A 217 20.84 0.52 -26.70
N ARG A 218 20.39 1.78 -26.77
CA ARG A 218 20.00 2.42 -28.04
C ARG A 218 21.17 2.44 -29.02
N GLU A 219 22.33 2.89 -28.57
CA GLU A 219 23.56 2.87 -29.38
C GLU A 219 23.91 1.44 -29.83
N ALA A 220 23.76 0.44 -28.94
CA ALA A 220 23.97 -0.95 -29.31
C ALA A 220 23.03 -1.43 -30.42
N LEU A 221 21.76 -1.04 -30.37
CA LEU A 221 20.73 -1.49 -31.34
C LEU A 221 20.88 -0.75 -32.71
N THR A 222 21.22 0.51 -32.68
CA THR A 222 21.25 1.34 -33.91
C THR A 222 22.59 1.37 -34.63
N VAL A 223 23.68 1.15 -33.89
CA VAL A 223 25.04 1.24 -34.43
C VAL A 223 25.76 -0.10 -34.39
N TRP A 224 25.94 -0.65 -33.22
CA TRP A 224 26.84 -1.78 -33.02
C TRP A 224 26.27 -3.12 -33.49
N GLN A 225 24.98 -3.32 -33.45
CA GLN A 225 24.38 -4.56 -33.95
C GLN A 225 24.29 -4.59 -35.48
N PRO A 226 23.89 -3.53 -36.17
CA PRO A 226 24.04 -3.47 -37.64
C PRO A 226 25.47 -3.67 -38.09
N PHE A 227 26.43 -3.01 -37.47
CA PHE A 227 27.83 -3.22 -37.78
C PHE A 227 28.31 -4.66 -37.53
N ALA A 228 27.81 -5.30 -36.45
CA ALA A 228 28.12 -6.69 -36.17
C ALA A 228 27.57 -7.64 -37.24
N ASP A 229 26.45 -7.30 -37.89
CA ASP A 229 25.89 -8.07 -39.00
C ASP A 229 26.74 -7.94 -40.25
N GLU A 230 27.25 -6.75 -40.56
CA GLU A 230 28.16 -6.55 -41.68
C GLU A 230 29.43 -7.38 -41.49
N LEU A 231 30.01 -7.38 -40.28
CA LEU A 231 31.15 -8.23 -39.97
C LEU A 231 30.81 -9.72 -40.04
N LEU A 232 29.58 -10.10 -39.64
CA LEU A 232 29.13 -11.48 -39.73
C LEU A 232 28.97 -11.93 -41.18
N VAL A 233 28.35 -11.05 -42.04
CA VAL A 233 28.24 -11.31 -43.50
C VAL A 233 29.62 -11.53 -44.11
N HIS A 234 30.55 -10.63 -43.86
CA HIS A 234 31.90 -10.71 -44.34
C HIS A 234 32.62 -12.02 -43.95
N TRP A 235 32.47 -12.48 -42.69
CA TRP A 235 33.00 -13.78 -42.26
C TRP A 235 32.29 -14.96 -42.91
N LEU A 236 30.97 -14.89 -43.15
CA LEU A 236 30.21 -15.96 -43.78
C LEU A 236 30.62 -16.20 -45.24
N GLU A 237 31.18 -15.26 -45.94
CA GLU A 237 31.77 -15.42 -47.29
C GLU A 237 32.89 -16.48 -47.31
N THR A 238 33.61 -16.65 -46.19
CA THR A 238 34.66 -17.66 -46.03
C THR A 238 34.16 -19.02 -45.51
N ALA A 239 32.83 -19.15 -45.36
CA ALA A 239 32.25 -20.33 -44.72
C ALA A 239 31.94 -21.40 -45.73
N GLU A 240 32.16 -22.67 -45.33
CA GLU A 240 31.70 -23.86 -46.00
C GLU A 240 31.24 -24.87 -44.96
N GLY A 241 30.09 -25.51 -45.21
CA GLY A 241 29.49 -26.41 -44.20
C GLY A 241 29.24 -25.79 -42.85
N GLY A 242 28.97 -24.48 -42.79
CA GLY A 242 28.74 -23.72 -41.55
C GLY A 242 30.00 -23.36 -40.73
N ARG A 243 31.20 -23.67 -41.25
CA ARG A 243 32.48 -23.35 -40.64
C ARG A 243 33.16 -22.23 -41.41
N VAL A 244 33.54 -21.13 -40.75
CA VAL A 244 34.29 -20.01 -41.36
C VAL A 244 35.78 -20.35 -41.50
N LEU A 245 36.46 -19.63 -42.41
CA LEU A 245 37.85 -19.87 -42.79
C LEU A 245 38.16 -21.29 -43.26
N VAL A 246 37.25 -21.86 -44.04
CA VAL A 246 37.49 -23.07 -44.85
C VAL A 246 38.04 -22.67 -46.19
N ARG A 247 37.57 -21.56 -46.75
CA ARG A 247 38.14 -20.94 -47.97
C ARG A 247 39.17 -19.91 -47.55
N THR A 248 40.32 -19.90 -48.26
CA THR A 248 41.37 -18.88 -48.04
C THR A 248 40.85 -17.53 -48.55
N PRO A 249 40.89 -16.45 -47.73
CA PRO A 249 40.47 -15.14 -48.16
C PRO A 249 41.30 -14.60 -49.29
N GLY A 250 40.66 -14.08 -50.36
CA GLY A 250 41.33 -13.44 -51.47
C GLY A 250 41.62 -11.93 -51.17
N GLU A 251 42.35 -11.30 -52.08
CA GLU A 251 42.76 -9.90 -51.92
C GLU A 251 41.58 -8.93 -51.75
N ASP A 252 40.50 -9.10 -52.54
CA ASP A 252 39.27 -8.29 -52.42
C ASP A 252 38.60 -8.45 -51.07
N TRP A 253 38.58 -9.67 -50.52
CA TRP A 253 38.03 -9.92 -49.19
C TRP A 253 38.85 -9.20 -48.11
N LEU A 254 40.19 -9.28 -48.22
CA LEU A 254 41.10 -8.59 -47.29
C LEU A 254 40.96 -7.07 -47.37
N ALA A 255 40.80 -6.51 -48.57
CA ALA A 255 40.57 -5.07 -48.76
C ALA A 255 39.26 -4.59 -48.15
N ARG A 256 38.14 -5.33 -48.36
CA ARG A 256 36.86 -5.05 -47.68
C ARG A 256 36.98 -5.21 -46.18
N GLY A 257 37.70 -6.20 -45.69
CA GLY A 257 37.99 -6.40 -44.28
C GLY A 257 38.72 -5.20 -43.67
N ALA A 258 39.71 -4.66 -44.34
CA ALA A 258 40.41 -3.45 -43.89
C ALA A 258 39.49 -2.23 -43.83
N ALA A 259 38.62 -2.03 -44.83
CA ALA A 259 37.62 -0.95 -44.83
C ALA A 259 36.60 -1.10 -43.63
N LEU A 260 36.18 -2.31 -43.30
CA LEU A 260 35.33 -2.56 -42.14
C LEU A 260 36.05 -2.21 -40.83
N LEU A 261 37.34 -2.50 -40.71
CA LEU A 261 38.14 -2.13 -39.54
C LEU A 261 38.32 -0.60 -39.41
N ASP A 262 38.49 0.11 -40.49
CA ASP A 262 38.53 1.57 -40.48
C ASP A 262 37.19 2.16 -40.08
N ARG A 263 36.10 1.66 -40.61
CA ARG A 263 34.76 2.01 -40.18
C ARG A 263 34.51 1.74 -38.71
N TYR A 264 34.98 0.62 -38.19
CA TYR A 264 34.93 0.35 -36.74
C TYR A 264 35.60 1.44 -35.93
N ARG A 265 36.81 1.87 -36.34
CA ARG A 265 37.56 2.93 -35.65
C ARG A 265 36.81 4.26 -35.66
N GLN A 266 36.17 4.61 -36.76
CA GLN A 266 35.34 5.82 -36.92
C GLN A 266 34.12 5.71 -35.98
N LEU A 267 33.38 4.59 -36.00
CA LEU A 267 32.23 4.37 -35.11
C LEU A 267 32.64 4.40 -33.64
N ALA A 268 33.76 3.76 -33.28
CA ALA A 268 34.25 3.69 -31.92
C ALA A 268 34.71 5.04 -31.34
N ALA A 269 35.13 5.98 -32.22
CA ALA A 269 35.49 7.34 -31.82
C ALA A 269 34.22 8.16 -31.45
N VAL A 270 33.12 7.97 -32.15
CA VAL A 270 31.88 8.72 -31.96
C VAL A 270 30.96 8.04 -30.93
N HIS A 271 30.80 6.72 -30.99
CA HIS A 271 29.87 5.96 -30.20
C HIS A 271 30.56 5.25 -29.02
N THR A 272 30.55 5.90 -27.86
CA THR A 272 31.36 5.49 -26.70
C THR A 272 30.53 4.88 -25.57
N ARG A 273 29.18 4.97 -25.61
CA ARG A 273 28.28 4.55 -24.52
C ARG A 273 28.19 3.05 -24.37
N CYS A 274 28.12 2.31 -25.48
CA CYS A 274 28.09 0.84 -25.45
C CYS A 274 29.50 0.24 -25.51
N GLY A 275 30.07 -0.19 -24.42
CA GLY A 275 31.42 -0.77 -24.35
C GLY A 275 31.52 -2.27 -24.66
N LYS A 276 30.41 -2.96 -24.94
CA LYS A 276 30.42 -4.44 -25.16
C LYS A 276 31.24 -4.87 -26.39
N HIS A 277 31.27 -4.06 -27.43
CA HIS A 277 32.06 -4.31 -28.64
C HIS A 277 33.56 -4.33 -28.42
N ARG A 278 34.04 -3.77 -27.31
CA ARG A 278 35.47 -3.77 -26.90
C ARG A 278 35.85 -4.96 -25.98
N LYS A 279 34.88 -5.68 -25.45
CA LYS A 279 35.13 -6.76 -24.48
C LYS A 279 35.61 -8.03 -25.19
N PRO A 280 36.73 -8.64 -24.79
CA PRO A 280 37.31 -9.80 -25.49
C PRO A 280 36.40 -11.03 -25.61
N LYS A 281 35.39 -11.14 -24.72
CA LYS A 281 34.43 -12.26 -24.70
C LYS A 281 33.16 -12.01 -25.48
N GLU A 282 32.93 -10.81 -25.95
CA GLU A 282 31.72 -10.47 -26.76
C GLU A 282 31.93 -10.85 -28.23
N ASN A 283 30.90 -11.37 -28.86
CA ASN A 283 30.99 -11.88 -30.23
C ASN A 283 31.56 -10.86 -31.23
N LEU A 284 31.08 -9.61 -31.17
CA LEU A 284 31.57 -8.55 -32.05
C LEU A 284 33.08 -8.27 -31.86
N ALA A 285 33.54 -8.24 -30.61
CA ALA A 285 34.96 -8.05 -30.34
C ALA A 285 35.80 -9.23 -30.83
N ILE A 286 35.29 -10.45 -30.77
CA ILE A 286 35.94 -11.66 -31.31
C ILE A 286 36.02 -11.57 -32.84
N LEU A 287 34.92 -11.27 -33.53
CA LEU A 287 34.89 -11.12 -34.98
C LEU A 287 35.90 -10.05 -35.44
N ARG A 288 35.89 -8.87 -34.81
CA ARG A 288 36.81 -7.77 -35.13
C ARG A 288 38.27 -8.14 -34.88
N ALA A 289 38.62 -8.65 -33.71
CA ALA A 289 39.99 -9.01 -33.37
C ALA A 289 40.55 -10.12 -34.29
N SER A 290 39.70 -11.06 -34.70
CA SER A 290 40.06 -12.07 -35.68
C SER A 290 40.28 -11.46 -37.06
N LEU A 291 39.42 -10.50 -37.48
CA LEU A 291 39.59 -9.79 -38.76
C LEU A 291 40.88 -8.95 -38.81
N GLU A 292 41.20 -8.23 -37.71
CA GLU A 292 42.44 -7.49 -37.55
C GLU A 292 43.71 -8.40 -37.76
N ALA A 293 43.63 -9.59 -37.16
CA ALA A 293 44.75 -10.55 -37.33
C ALA A 293 44.86 -11.07 -38.76
N THR A 294 43.70 -11.41 -39.38
CA THR A 294 43.66 -11.96 -40.76
C THR A 294 44.07 -10.94 -41.78
N VAL A 295 43.57 -9.68 -41.72
CA VAL A 295 43.96 -8.60 -42.61
C VAL A 295 45.44 -8.23 -42.47
N ALA A 296 46.01 -8.36 -41.29
CA ALA A 296 47.44 -8.16 -41.04
C ALA A 296 48.33 -9.36 -41.44
N GLY A 297 47.75 -10.37 -42.10
CA GLY A 297 48.50 -11.58 -42.50
C GLY A 297 48.92 -12.46 -41.34
N ARG A 298 48.41 -12.27 -40.14
CA ARG A 298 48.72 -13.06 -38.95
C ARG A 298 47.83 -14.30 -38.83
N PRO A 299 48.36 -15.52 -38.78
CA PRO A 299 47.56 -16.70 -38.63
C PRO A 299 46.79 -16.72 -37.31
N LEU A 300 45.57 -17.20 -37.35
CA LEU A 300 44.80 -17.45 -36.15
C LEU A 300 45.22 -18.79 -35.53
N ASP A 301 45.63 -18.77 -34.29
CA ASP A 301 45.85 -20.02 -33.53
C ASP A 301 44.54 -20.81 -33.35
N ALA A 302 44.65 -22.09 -32.97
CA ALA A 302 43.49 -22.99 -32.83
C ALA A 302 42.43 -22.44 -31.86
N ARG A 303 42.86 -21.76 -30.80
CA ARG A 303 41.97 -21.14 -29.81
C ARG A 303 41.19 -19.99 -30.40
N ARG A 304 41.86 -19.07 -31.08
CA ARG A 304 41.19 -17.90 -31.73
C ARG A 304 40.28 -18.34 -32.83
N LEU A 305 40.69 -19.32 -33.64
CA LEU A 305 39.85 -19.88 -34.70
C LEU A 305 38.60 -20.57 -34.09
N GLY A 306 38.76 -21.29 -32.98
CA GLY A 306 37.64 -21.92 -32.25
C GLY A 306 36.66 -20.87 -31.71
N LEU A 307 37.17 -19.78 -31.10
CA LEU A 307 36.35 -18.67 -30.62
C LEU A 307 35.61 -17.97 -31.76
N LEU A 308 36.27 -17.70 -32.90
CA LEU A 308 35.63 -17.10 -34.07
C LEU A 308 34.48 -17.95 -34.60
N ARG A 309 34.74 -19.27 -34.79
CA ARG A 309 33.72 -20.23 -35.24
C ARG A 309 32.56 -20.31 -34.28
N HIS A 310 32.82 -20.33 -32.98
CA HIS A 310 31.78 -20.32 -31.96
C HIS A 310 30.99 -19.01 -31.97
N ALA A 311 31.66 -17.87 -32.12
CA ALA A 311 30.99 -16.56 -32.16
C ALA A 311 30.05 -16.46 -33.36
N VAL A 312 30.52 -16.82 -34.57
CA VAL A 312 29.70 -16.84 -35.79
C VAL A 312 28.51 -17.78 -35.65
N SER A 313 28.75 -19.04 -35.23
CA SER A 313 27.68 -20.02 -35.02
C SER A 313 26.67 -19.57 -33.98
N SER A 314 27.13 -18.96 -32.88
CA SER A 314 26.26 -18.41 -31.82
C SER A 314 25.41 -17.24 -32.34
N MET A 315 25.99 -16.36 -33.16
CA MET A 315 25.23 -15.24 -33.75
C MET A 315 24.16 -15.74 -34.71
N VAL A 316 24.52 -16.63 -35.64
CA VAL A 316 23.58 -17.22 -36.61
C VAL A 316 22.45 -17.98 -35.90
N ARG A 317 22.78 -18.81 -34.92
CA ARG A 317 21.77 -19.60 -34.18
C ARG A 317 20.80 -18.71 -33.39
N ARG A 318 21.29 -17.64 -32.76
CA ARG A 318 20.47 -16.78 -31.87
C ARG A 318 19.71 -15.70 -32.61
N ARG A 319 20.22 -15.24 -33.75
CA ARG A 319 19.69 -14.06 -34.45
C ARG A 319 19.18 -14.38 -35.87
N GLY A 320 19.40 -15.58 -36.36
CA GLY A 320 19.25 -15.92 -37.76
C GLY A 320 20.47 -15.51 -38.59
N ALA A 321 20.68 -16.13 -39.73
CA ALA A 321 21.67 -15.71 -40.72
C ALA A 321 21.25 -14.35 -41.29
N PRO A 322 22.16 -13.40 -41.50
CA PRO A 322 21.83 -12.15 -42.18
C PRO A 322 21.11 -12.40 -43.52
N GLY A 323 20.02 -11.66 -43.75
CA GLY A 323 19.14 -11.84 -44.91
C GLY A 323 18.03 -12.89 -44.71
N SER A 324 18.06 -13.70 -43.67
CA SER A 324 16.98 -14.63 -43.38
C SER A 324 15.73 -13.97 -42.75
N VAL A 325 14.56 -14.57 -42.93
CA VAL A 325 13.30 -14.05 -42.34
C VAL A 325 13.37 -13.86 -40.81
N PRO A 326 13.91 -14.83 -40.02
CA PRO A 326 14.07 -14.63 -38.59
C PRO A 326 14.98 -13.45 -38.23
N HIS A 327 16.06 -13.23 -39.00
CA HIS A 327 16.97 -12.11 -38.80
C HIS A 327 16.30 -10.77 -39.10
N ALA A 328 15.59 -10.67 -40.22
CA ALA A 328 14.84 -9.46 -40.59
C ALA A 328 13.78 -9.11 -39.54
N ALA A 329 13.02 -10.08 -39.07
CA ALA A 329 12.04 -9.92 -38.00
C ALA A 329 12.68 -9.46 -36.66
N LEU A 330 13.84 -10.00 -36.30
CA LEU A 330 14.60 -9.55 -35.14
C LEU A 330 15.04 -8.08 -35.28
N ARG A 331 15.59 -7.72 -36.47
CA ARG A 331 16.04 -6.34 -36.72
C ARG A 331 14.88 -5.34 -36.72
N ALA A 332 13.73 -5.70 -37.27
CA ALA A 332 12.53 -4.87 -37.21
C ALA A 332 12.08 -4.61 -35.76
N ARG A 333 12.05 -5.66 -34.93
CA ARG A 333 11.74 -5.50 -33.47
C ARG A 333 12.75 -4.62 -32.74
N GLN A 334 14.04 -4.77 -33.07
CA GLN A 334 15.10 -3.97 -32.45
C GLN A 334 15.06 -2.51 -32.90
N ALA A 335 14.75 -2.28 -34.16
CA ALA A 335 14.53 -0.92 -34.66
C ALA A 335 13.32 -0.25 -34.01
N ALA A 336 12.22 -0.98 -33.86
CA ALA A 336 11.03 -0.52 -33.13
C ALA A 336 11.38 -0.20 -31.66
N GLN A 337 12.16 -1.05 -31.00
CA GLN A 337 12.60 -0.82 -29.62
C GLN A 337 13.53 0.41 -29.50
N ALA A 338 14.43 0.60 -30.45
CA ALA A 338 15.33 1.75 -30.48
C ALA A 338 14.60 3.07 -30.76
N ALA A 339 13.49 3.00 -31.50
CA ALA A 339 12.62 4.12 -31.80
C ALA A 339 11.74 4.57 -30.62
N LEU A 340 11.58 3.73 -29.58
CA LEU A 340 10.82 4.13 -28.38
C LEU A 340 11.46 5.36 -27.73
N PRO A 341 10.66 6.37 -27.37
CA PRO A 341 11.19 7.56 -26.72
C PRO A 341 11.77 7.25 -25.35
N SER A 342 12.87 7.89 -25.00
CA SER A 342 13.43 7.75 -23.64
C SER A 342 12.56 8.51 -22.64
N HIS A 343 12.55 8.05 -21.39
CA HIS A 343 11.88 8.78 -20.32
C HIS A 343 12.41 10.21 -20.15
N HIS A 344 13.69 10.45 -20.46
CA HIS A 344 14.25 11.78 -20.46
C HIS A 344 13.65 12.66 -21.57
N ALA A 345 13.57 12.16 -22.79
CA ALA A 345 12.97 12.91 -23.90
C ALA A 345 11.49 13.26 -23.65
N LEU A 346 10.73 12.32 -23.11
CA LEU A 346 9.33 12.56 -22.71
C LEU A 346 9.22 13.53 -21.51
N ALA A 347 10.19 13.52 -20.58
CA ALA A 347 10.24 14.51 -19.52
C ALA A 347 10.52 15.92 -20.04
N GLN A 348 11.38 16.06 -21.05
CA GLN A 348 11.65 17.36 -21.71
C GLN A 348 10.41 17.88 -22.45
N LEU A 349 9.64 17.01 -23.10
CA LEU A 349 8.37 17.38 -23.70
C LEU A 349 7.39 17.92 -22.65
N VAL A 350 7.20 17.17 -21.57
CA VAL A 350 6.29 17.57 -20.48
C VAL A 350 6.77 18.87 -19.81
N LEU A 351 8.09 19.06 -19.68
CA LEU A 351 8.67 20.30 -19.16
C LEU A 351 8.30 21.52 -20.02
N ARG A 352 8.25 21.37 -21.34
CA ARG A 352 7.78 22.43 -22.23
C ARG A 352 6.30 22.74 -22.03
N ARG A 353 5.45 21.71 -21.97
CA ARG A 353 4.01 21.88 -21.68
C ARG A 353 3.77 22.61 -20.34
N LEU A 354 4.57 22.28 -19.31
CA LEU A 354 4.53 22.97 -18.02
C LEU A 354 5.01 24.43 -18.11
N GLY A 355 5.93 24.73 -19.03
CA GLY A 355 6.46 26.09 -19.23
C GLY A 355 5.40 27.09 -19.72
N GLU A 356 4.32 26.63 -20.31
CA GLU A 356 3.21 27.45 -20.80
C GLU A 356 2.23 27.88 -19.70
N LEU A 357 2.35 27.30 -18.49
CA LEU A 357 1.47 27.57 -17.37
C LEU A 357 2.11 28.52 -16.34
N PRO A 358 1.30 29.21 -15.49
CA PRO A 358 1.81 29.94 -14.34
C PRO A 358 2.63 29.03 -13.43
N GLN A 359 3.82 29.49 -13.01
CA GLN A 359 4.81 28.63 -12.34
C GLN A 359 4.64 28.55 -10.82
N ASP A 360 3.89 29.47 -10.24
CA ASP A 360 3.71 29.69 -8.79
C ASP A 360 2.43 29.04 -8.23
N VAL A 361 1.62 28.43 -9.08
CA VAL A 361 0.33 27.79 -8.72
C VAL A 361 0.28 26.34 -9.20
N GLY A 362 -0.74 25.59 -8.73
CA GLY A 362 -1.06 24.26 -9.25
C GLY A 362 -1.81 24.32 -10.58
N ALA A 363 -1.78 23.23 -11.35
CA ALA A 363 -2.50 23.11 -12.61
C ALA A 363 -3.97 22.73 -12.36
N ALA A 364 -4.88 23.42 -13.02
CA ALA A 364 -6.32 23.11 -12.95
C ALA A 364 -6.66 21.80 -13.69
N ASP A 365 -5.94 21.51 -14.78
CA ASP A 365 -6.04 20.27 -15.55
C ASP A 365 -4.62 19.74 -15.85
N VAL A 366 -4.42 18.46 -15.64
CA VAL A 366 -3.15 17.78 -15.90
C VAL A 366 -3.24 16.79 -17.07
N GLU A 367 -4.43 16.49 -17.57
CA GLU A 367 -4.60 15.48 -18.63
C GLU A 367 -3.94 15.92 -19.93
N SER A 368 -4.06 17.19 -20.30
CA SER A 368 -3.38 17.78 -21.45
C SER A 368 -1.85 17.72 -21.32
N LEU A 369 -1.34 17.91 -20.10
CA LEU A 369 0.09 17.90 -19.80
C LEU A 369 0.71 16.50 -19.86
N VAL A 370 -0.07 15.46 -19.52
CA VAL A 370 0.37 14.05 -19.51
C VAL A 370 -0.20 13.24 -20.66
N GLY A 371 -0.89 13.89 -21.58
CA GLY A 371 -1.42 13.30 -22.81
C GLY A 371 -0.32 12.71 -23.70
N ALA A 372 -0.72 11.83 -24.62
CA ALA A 372 0.19 11.26 -25.61
C ALA A 372 0.80 12.36 -26.51
N VAL A 373 1.94 12.07 -27.12
CA VAL A 373 2.63 12.97 -28.06
C VAL A 373 1.71 13.28 -29.24
N THR A 374 1.49 14.56 -29.53
CA THR A 374 0.68 15.03 -30.65
C THR A 374 1.48 15.08 -31.97
N GLU A 375 0.79 15.26 -33.10
CA GLU A 375 1.47 15.44 -34.40
C GLU A 375 2.32 16.71 -34.47
N GLU A 376 1.91 17.77 -33.81
CA GLU A 376 2.66 19.02 -33.74
C GLU A 376 3.94 18.85 -32.94
N GLU A 377 3.85 18.24 -31.79
CA GLU A 377 5.00 17.91 -30.93
C GLU A 377 5.97 16.92 -31.60
N HIS A 378 5.45 16.00 -32.42
CA HIS A 378 6.28 15.12 -33.26
C HIS A 378 7.12 15.92 -34.25
N ARG A 379 6.51 16.88 -34.94
CA ARG A 379 7.23 17.72 -35.89
C ARG A 379 8.35 18.55 -35.24
N GLU A 380 8.13 18.97 -34.00
CA GLU A 380 9.13 19.78 -33.27
C GLU A 380 10.22 18.94 -32.60
N THR A 381 9.85 17.77 -32.07
CA THR A 381 10.72 16.98 -31.19
C THR A 381 11.26 15.71 -31.79
N GLY A 382 10.64 15.25 -32.88
CA GLY A 382 10.91 13.94 -33.46
C GLY A 382 10.43 12.76 -32.62
N LEU A 383 9.67 13.01 -31.52
CA LEU A 383 9.08 11.94 -30.70
C LEU A 383 7.95 11.26 -31.47
N PRO A 384 7.79 9.94 -31.37
CA PRO A 384 6.72 9.23 -32.08
C PRO A 384 5.32 9.72 -31.65
N VAL A 385 4.45 10.01 -32.63
CA VAL A 385 3.05 10.36 -32.40
C VAL A 385 2.37 9.26 -31.58
N GLY A 386 1.55 9.63 -30.61
CA GLY A 386 0.85 8.70 -29.75
C GLY A 386 1.71 8.06 -28.65
N ALA A 387 3.00 8.43 -28.53
CA ALA A 387 3.84 7.93 -27.44
C ALA A 387 3.28 8.40 -26.09
N ALA A 388 3.01 7.44 -25.20
CA ALA A 388 2.43 7.69 -23.89
C ALA A 388 3.48 8.24 -22.91
N VAL A 389 3.08 9.19 -22.07
CA VAL A 389 3.91 9.69 -20.98
C VAL A 389 4.01 8.61 -19.88
N PRO A 390 5.23 8.21 -19.48
CA PRO A 390 5.43 7.17 -18.47
C PRO A 390 4.87 7.55 -17.10
N ALA A 391 4.40 6.57 -16.33
CA ALA A 391 3.82 6.76 -15.00
C ALA A 391 4.72 7.58 -14.06
N ALA A 392 6.03 7.37 -14.10
CA ALA A 392 6.98 8.12 -13.26
C ALA A 392 7.12 9.62 -13.61
N ILE A 393 6.75 10.03 -14.83
CA ILE A 393 6.67 11.43 -15.23
C ILE A 393 5.27 11.96 -14.91
N ARG A 394 4.26 11.18 -15.27
CA ARG A 394 2.85 11.47 -14.97
C ARG A 394 2.63 11.79 -13.49
N GLN A 395 3.16 11.00 -12.56
CA GLN A 395 3.08 11.25 -11.12
C GLN A 395 3.66 12.60 -10.67
N VAL A 396 4.73 13.06 -11.33
CA VAL A 396 5.31 14.38 -11.00
C VAL A 396 4.34 15.49 -11.39
N VAL A 397 3.73 15.39 -12.57
CA VAL A 397 2.76 16.39 -13.06
C VAL A 397 1.45 16.32 -12.27
N GLU A 398 0.95 15.11 -12.02
CA GLU A 398 -0.29 14.91 -11.25
C GLU A 398 -0.19 15.50 -9.83
N SER A 399 1.03 15.59 -9.27
CA SER A 399 1.25 16.26 -7.98
C SER A 399 0.99 17.77 -8.02
N THR A 400 0.81 18.37 -9.19
CA THR A 400 0.45 19.80 -9.35
C THR A 400 -1.06 20.04 -9.44
N LEU A 401 -1.86 18.98 -9.56
CA LEU A 401 -3.30 19.10 -9.76
C LEU A 401 -3.97 19.77 -8.55
N SER A 402 -4.57 20.93 -8.78
CA SER A 402 -5.37 21.67 -7.81
C SER A 402 -6.82 21.19 -7.82
N ALA A 403 -7.03 19.93 -7.48
CA ALA A 403 -8.34 19.32 -7.43
C ALA A 403 -8.71 18.91 -5.99
N PRO A 404 -9.99 18.68 -5.69
CA PRO A 404 -10.41 18.07 -4.42
C PRO A 404 -9.68 16.76 -4.14
N VAL A 405 -9.45 16.45 -2.85
CA VAL A 405 -8.68 15.27 -2.43
C VAL A 405 -9.28 13.98 -3.01
N GLY A 406 -10.59 13.87 -3.11
CA GLY A 406 -11.26 12.72 -3.74
C GLY A 406 -10.80 12.48 -5.18
N THR A 407 -10.70 13.53 -5.98
CA THR A 407 -10.23 13.45 -7.37
C THR A 407 -8.73 13.09 -7.42
N LEU A 408 -7.94 13.59 -6.46
CA LEU A 408 -6.51 13.27 -6.37
C LEU A 408 -6.27 11.78 -6.09
N ILE A 409 -7.07 11.17 -5.20
CA ILE A 409 -6.98 9.73 -4.91
C ILE A 409 -7.40 8.91 -6.14
N GLU A 410 -8.49 9.29 -6.79
CA GLU A 410 -8.99 8.61 -7.98
C GLU A 410 -7.95 8.58 -9.10
N ARG A 411 -7.27 9.69 -9.32
CA ARG A 411 -6.22 9.83 -10.33
C ARG A 411 -4.89 9.18 -9.90
N GLY A 412 -4.78 8.69 -8.67
CA GLY A 412 -3.58 8.05 -8.13
C GLY A 412 -2.48 9.02 -7.72
N VAL A 413 -2.78 10.31 -7.59
CA VAL A 413 -1.85 11.32 -7.04
C VAL A 413 -1.63 11.06 -5.55
N VAL A 414 -2.69 10.66 -4.84
CA VAL A 414 -2.61 10.12 -3.48
C VAL A 414 -2.55 8.59 -3.57
N PRO A 415 -1.41 7.95 -3.34
CA PRO A 415 -1.22 6.54 -3.65
C PRO A 415 -1.89 5.59 -2.63
N SER A 416 -2.26 6.08 -1.44
CA SER A 416 -2.79 5.22 -0.38
C SER A 416 -3.71 5.96 0.59
N ALA A 417 -4.56 5.19 1.26
CA ALA A 417 -5.42 5.68 2.33
C ALA A 417 -4.62 6.22 3.54
N GLU A 418 -3.41 5.68 3.75
CA GLU A 418 -2.50 6.15 4.81
C GLU A 418 -2.04 7.58 4.54
N VAL A 419 -1.69 7.92 3.30
CA VAL A 419 -1.31 9.28 2.91
C VAL A 419 -2.49 10.24 3.10
N LEU A 420 -3.72 9.82 2.77
CA LEU A 420 -4.89 10.65 3.03
C LEU A 420 -5.14 10.85 4.54
N ALA A 421 -4.90 9.84 5.36
CA ALA A 421 -4.99 9.98 6.82
C ALA A 421 -4.03 11.05 7.36
N GLU A 422 -2.89 11.28 6.71
CA GLU A 422 -1.97 12.36 7.03
C GLU A 422 -2.51 13.75 6.65
N LEU A 423 -3.41 13.82 5.66
CA LEU A 423 -4.03 15.08 5.22
C LEU A 423 -5.27 15.47 6.04
N VAL A 424 -5.93 14.52 6.70
CA VAL A 424 -7.16 14.78 7.46
C VAL A 424 -7.02 15.96 8.44
N PRO A 425 -5.93 16.09 9.21
CA PRO A 425 -5.77 17.23 10.11
C PRO A 425 -5.70 18.56 9.40
N GLN A 426 -5.08 18.59 8.22
CA GLN A 426 -4.98 19.83 7.43
C GLN A 426 -6.34 20.22 6.84
N LEU A 427 -7.10 19.24 6.38
CA LEU A 427 -8.46 19.44 5.89
C LEU A 427 -9.38 19.95 7.00
N VAL A 428 -9.32 19.32 8.17
CA VAL A 428 -10.12 19.73 9.32
C VAL A 428 -9.67 21.10 9.84
N ALA A 429 -8.37 21.37 9.93
CA ALA A 429 -7.85 22.66 10.34
C ALA A 429 -8.27 23.80 9.40
N THR A 430 -8.36 23.56 8.09
CA THR A 430 -8.84 24.56 7.12
C THR A 430 -10.35 24.82 7.25
N THR A 431 -11.14 23.86 7.67
CA THR A 431 -12.58 23.98 7.81
C THR A 431 -13.02 24.52 9.19
N THR A 432 -12.28 24.17 10.26
CA THR A 432 -12.67 24.58 11.64
C THR A 432 -11.87 25.75 12.18
N ALA A 433 -10.78 26.13 11.53
CA ALA A 433 -9.77 26.81 12.30
C ALA A 433 -9.12 27.97 11.59
N GLN A 434 -9.77 29.01 11.51
CA GLN A 434 -9.14 30.28 11.91
C GLN A 434 -8.50 30.19 13.33
N ALA A 435 -8.84 29.15 14.10
CA ALA A 435 -8.34 28.89 15.43
C ALA A 435 -6.89 28.39 15.51
N TYR A 436 -6.26 27.89 14.43
CA TYR A 436 -4.89 27.38 14.47
C TYR A 436 -3.95 28.07 13.48
N PRO A 437 -3.70 29.38 13.62
CA PRO A 437 -2.69 30.07 12.81
C PRO A 437 -1.26 29.58 13.11
N ASP A 438 -1.04 28.91 14.24
CA ASP A 438 0.29 28.44 14.65
C ASP A 438 0.77 27.27 13.78
N ALA A 439 1.84 27.51 13.02
CA ALA A 439 2.49 26.52 12.19
C ALA A 439 3.06 25.32 12.98
N ALA A 440 3.44 25.54 14.26
CA ALA A 440 3.92 24.47 15.13
C ALA A 440 2.78 23.53 15.52
N LEU A 441 1.60 24.04 15.84
CA LEU A 441 0.42 23.26 16.14
C LEU A 441 -0.02 22.43 14.93
N ARG A 442 -0.05 23.02 13.72
CA ARG A 442 -0.37 22.29 12.49
C ARG A 442 0.61 21.14 12.24
N ARG A 443 1.92 21.36 12.44
CA ARG A 443 2.93 20.29 12.31
C ARG A 443 2.75 19.21 13.37
N LEU A 444 2.44 19.56 14.59
CA LEU A 444 2.18 18.62 15.66
C LEU A 444 0.95 17.78 15.37
N MET A 445 -0.15 18.40 14.94
CA MET A 445 -1.34 17.69 14.49
C MET A 445 -1.03 16.74 13.34
N ALA A 446 -0.29 17.16 12.32
CA ALA A 446 0.13 16.32 11.22
C ALA A 446 1.02 15.16 11.70
N ALA A 447 1.89 15.37 12.67
CA ALA A 447 2.71 14.31 13.28
C ALA A 447 1.83 13.29 14.03
N HIS A 448 0.84 13.72 14.78
CA HIS A 448 -0.12 12.84 15.45
C HIS A 448 -0.89 11.98 14.45
N TYR A 449 -1.38 12.57 13.38
CA TYR A 449 -2.16 11.80 12.39
C TYR A 449 -1.30 10.88 11.53
N ARG A 450 -0.08 11.26 11.18
CA ARG A 450 0.89 10.32 10.58
C ARG A 450 1.12 9.10 11.45
N ALA A 451 1.20 9.36 12.71
CA ALA A 451 1.34 8.36 13.71
C ALA A 451 0.07 7.49 13.85
N PHE A 452 -1.13 8.02 13.69
CA PHE A 452 -2.37 7.25 13.65
C PHE A 452 -2.46 6.31 12.45
N ALA A 453 -1.88 6.66 11.31
CA ALA A 453 -1.81 5.79 10.15
C ALA A 453 -1.02 4.49 10.41
N ARG A 454 -0.07 4.51 11.35
CA ARG A 454 0.79 3.38 11.72
C ARG A 454 0.43 2.69 13.05
N ARG A 455 -0.59 2.99 13.64
CA ARG A 455 -1.38 2.60 14.81
C ARG A 455 -0.93 1.55 15.85
N ARG A 456 0.03 0.72 15.59
CA ARG A 456 0.39 -0.33 16.55
C ARG A 456 0.66 0.19 17.95
N SER A 457 1.34 1.31 18.03
CA SER A 457 1.76 1.87 19.29
C SER A 457 0.61 2.41 20.13
N LEU A 458 -0.32 3.14 19.52
CA LEU A 458 -1.50 3.66 20.24
C LEU A 458 -2.46 2.54 20.62
N LEU A 459 -2.60 1.53 19.74
CA LEU A 459 -3.38 0.35 20.04
C LEU A 459 -2.87 -0.38 21.28
N LEU A 460 -1.53 -0.47 21.44
CA LEU A 460 -0.91 -1.09 22.60
C LEU A 460 -1.15 -0.31 23.88
N LEU A 461 -1.03 1.02 23.84
CA LEU A 461 -1.36 1.86 25.00
C LEU A 461 -2.82 1.69 25.42
N ASN A 462 -3.73 1.65 24.46
CA ASN A 462 -5.13 1.38 24.73
C ASN A 462 -5.36 0.01 25.38
N LEU A 463 -4.76 -1.02 24.80
CA LEU A 463 -4.95 -2.39 25.30
C LEU A 463 -4.34 -2.57 26.69
N GLU A 464 -3.18 -2.01 26.93
CA GLU A 464 -2.47 -2.15 28.21
C GLU A 464 -3.16 -1.38 29.34
N ARG A 465 -3.72 -0.20 29.05
CA ARG A 465 -4.42 0.66 30.00
C ARG A 465 -5.93 0.57 29.94
N GLN A 466 -6.50 -0.16 28.97
CA GLN A 466 -7.94 -0.11 28.66
C GLN A 466 -8.48 1.30 28.42
N VAL A 467 -7.60 2.20 27.96
CA VAL A 467 -7.93 3.58 27.66
C VAL A 467 -8.12 3.73 26.14
N TRP A 468 -9.16 4.38 25.73
CA TRP A 468 -9.37 4.72 24.32
C TRP A 468 -8.36 5.75 23.86
N VAL A 469 -7.96 5.71 22.57
CA VAL A 469 -7.02 6.69 22.01
C VAL A 469 -7.51 8.12 22.20
N GLU A 470 -8.81 8.33 22.09
CA GLU A 470 -9.48 9.60 22.29
C GLU A 470 -9.41 10.10 23.75
N GLU A 471 -9.21 9.20 24.71
CA GLU A 471 -9.09 9.50 26.13
C GLU A 471 -7.66 9.83 26.54
N LEU A 472 -6.68 9.62 25.66
CA LEU A 472 -5.30 9.97 25.94
C LEU A 472 -5.16 11.50 26.06
N PRO A 473 -4.48 12.03 27.11
CA PRO A 473 -4.41 13.46 27.37
C PRO A 473 -3.91 14.29 26.19
N TRP A 474 -2.89 13.83 25.47
CA TRP A 474 -2.36 14.58 24.31
C TRP A 474 -3.31 14.56 23.11
N VAL A 475 -4.12 13.51 22.94
CA VAL A 475 -5.15 13.47 21.90
C VAL A 475 -6.30 14.38 22.29
N ARG A 476 -6.72 14.34 23.55
CA ARG A 476 -7.75 15.25 24.08
C ARG A 476 -7.32 16.70 24.05
N ALA A 477 -6.09 17.04 24.41
CA ALA A 477 -5.59 18.40 24.38
C ALA A 477 -5.60 18.99 22.97
N VAL A 478 -5.16 18.21 21.96
CA VAL A 478 -5.21 18.62 20.55
C VAL A 478 -6.64 18.66 20.03
N ALA A 479 -7.48 17.68 20.38
CA ALA A 479 -8.88 17.64 19.98
C ALA A 479 -9.72 18.70 20.72
N GLY A 480 -9.44 18.95 21.99
CA GLY A 480 -10.13 19.95 22.82
C GLY A 480 -9.98 21.37 22.29
N GLN A 481 -8.79 21.75 21.83
CA GLN A 481 -8.57 23.04 21.19
C GLN A 481 -9.34 23.22 19.87
N ARG A 482 -9.58 22.11 19.16
CA ARG A 482 -10.44 22.13 17.97
C ARG A 482 -11.91 22.23 18.31
N ALA A 483 -12.33 21.56 19.41
CA ALA A 483 -13.73 21.50 19.82
C ALA A 483 -14.22 22.80 20.51
N ALA A 484 -13.32 23.54 21.16
CA ALA A 484 -13.69 24.72 21.91
C ALA A 484 -14.25 25.87 21.05
N ASP A 485 -13.94 25.87 19.74
CA ASP A 485 -14.28 26.94 18.83
C ASP A 485 -15.39 26.59 17.81
N ALA A 486 -15.91 25.34 17.84
CA ALA A 486 -16.90 24.89 16.86
C ALA A 486 -18.31 24.92 17.45
N ALA A 487 -19.17 25.80 16.93
CA ALA A 487 -20.62 25.71 17.12
C ALA A 487 -21.16 24.38 16.53
N GLN A 488 -22.28 23.89 17.04
CA GLN A 488 -22.91 22.64 16.60
C GLN A 488 -23.14 22.59 15.07
N ASP A 489 -23.54 23.70 14.47
CA ASP A 489 -23.76 23.83 13.02
C ASP A 489 -22.44 23.72 12.22
N ASP A 490 -21.34 24.25 12.76
CA ASP A 490 -20.02 24.14 12.14
C ASP A 490 -19.51 22.71 12.20
N ALA A 491 -19.77 22.01 13.31
CA ALA A 491 -19.44 20.59 13.46
C ALA A 491 -20.23 19.72 12.45
N LEU A 492 -21.50 19.99 12.24
CA LEU A 492 -22.34 19.29 11.27
C LEU A 492 -21.88 19.56 9.82
N THR A 493 -21.55 20.81 9.51
CA THR A 493 -21.04 21.22 8.21
C THR A 493 -19.69 20.54 7.93
N THR A 494 -18.79 20.54 8.89
CA THR A 494 -17.48 19.87 8.78
C THR A 494 -17.64 18.36 8.67
N LEU A 495 -18.55 17.76 9.44
CA LEU A 495 -18.88 16.33 9.35
C LEU A 495 -19.35 15.94 7.94
N ARG A 496 -20.25 16.73 7.35
CA ARG A 496 -20.73 16.49 5.99
C ARG A 496 -19.61 16.61 4.97
N HIS A 497 -18.82 17.65 5.03
CA HIS A 497 -17.70 17.86 4.11
C HIS A 497 -16.66 16.70 4.21
N LEU A 498 -16.26 16.32 5.42
CA LEU A 498 -15.35 15.18 5.60
C LEU A 498 -16.02 13.84 5.22
N GLY A 499 -17.33 13.71 5.44
CA GLY A 499 -18.10 12.54 5.01
C GLY A 499 -18.14 12.41 3.48
N GLU A 500 -18.31 13.50 2.77
CA GLU A 500 -18.21 13.55 1.30
C GLU A 500 -16.80 13.13 0.83
N LEU A 501 -15.76 13.70 1.43
CA LEU A 501 -14.40 13.32 1.14
C LEU A 501 -14.14 11.83 1.45
N ALA A 502 -14.71 11.29 2.54
CA ALA A 502 -14.60 9.87 2.87
C ALA A 502 -15.25 8.99 1.79
N VAL A 503 -16.43 9.32 1.32
CA VAL A 503 -17.16 8.55 0.30
C VAL A 503 -16.49 8.67 -1.07
N GLN A 504 -16.10 9.87 -1.46
CA GLN A 504 -15.51 10.15 -2.79
C GLN A 504 -14.02 9.79 -2.86
N GLY A 505 -13.29 10.01 -1.79
CA GLY A 505 -11.83 9.88 -1.74
C GLY A 505 -11.32 8.46 -1.51
N PHE A 506 -12.19 7.55 -1.08
CA PHE A 506 -11.84 6.16 -0.80
C PHE A 506 -12.66 5.15 -1.62
N PRO A 507 -12.73 5.29 -2.94
CA PRO A 507 -13.49 4.36 -3.76
C PRO A 507 -12.87 2.96 -3.70
N GLY A 508 -13.47 2.10 -2.89
CA GLY A 508 -13.02 0.71 -2.76
C GLY A 508 -11.79 0.52 -1.86
N THR A 509 -11.57 1.39 -0.89
CA THR A 509 -10.55 1.20 0.14
C THR A 509 -11.12 1.37 1.53
N LEU A 510 -10.43 0.81 2.54
CA LEU A 510 -10.75 1.02 3.95
C LEU A 510 -10.66 2.50 4.31
N LEU A 511 -11.66 3.00 5.02
CA LEU A 511 -11.54 4.30 5.65
C LEU A 511 -10.50 4.22 6.78
N PRO A 512 -9.54 5.14 6.81
CA PRO A 512 -8.57 5.18 7.92
C PRO A 512 -9.27 5.38 9.25
N ASN A 513 -8.89 4.62 10.28
CA ASN A 513 -9.51 4.82 11.60
C ASN A 513 -9.33 6.23 12.18
N PRO A 514 -8.24 6.99 11.91
CA PRO A 514 -8.20 8.40 12.29
C PRO A 514 -9.33 9.22 11.70
N LEU A 515 -9.62 9.02 10.42
CA LEU A 515 -10.75 9.68 9.76
C LEU A 515 -12.09 9.26 10.39
N ILE A 516 -12.28 7.96 10.65
CA ILE A 516 -13.49 7.44 11.31
C ILE A 516 -13.68 8.06 12.71
N ARG A 517 -12.61 8.20 13.48
CA ARG A 517 -12.65 8.84 14.80
C ARG A 517 -12.99 10.31 14.71
N GLU A 518 -12.42 10.99 13.74
CA GLU A 518 -12.69 12.40 13.49
C GLU A 518 -14.17 12.60 13.12
N LEU A 519 -14.67 11.82 12.17
CA LEU A 519 -16.10 11.82 11.80
C LEU A 519 -16.98 11.50 13.02
N GLY A 520 -16.59 10.53 13.85
CA GLY A 520 -17.31 10.19 15.07
C GLY A 520 -17.24 11.29 16.15
N SER A 521 -16.14 12.03 16.22
CA SER A 521 -16.03 13.21 17.11
C SER A 521 -16.96 14.34 16.66
N LEU A 522 -16.92 14.66 15.38
CA LEU A 522 -17.79 15.69 14.79
C LEU A 522 -19.27 15.31 14.89
N ALA A 523 -19.60 14.02 14.71
CA ALA A 523 -20.97 13.55 14.88
C ALA A 523 -21.48 13.78 16.30
N ARG A 524 -20.66 13.49 17.31
CA ARG A 524 -21.00 13.78 18.73
C ARG A 524 -21.13 15.27 19.01
N GLN A 525 -20.26 16.11 18.44
CA GLN A 525 -20.36 17.57 18.57
C GLN A 525 -21.62 18.12 17.91
N ALA A 526 -22.03 17.52 16.80
CA ALA A 526 -23.26 17.85 16.08
C ALA A 526 -24.52 17.22 16.70
N ASP A 527 -24.40 16.52 17.84
CA ASP A 527 -25.50 15.77 18.49
C ASP A 527 -26.19 14.78 17.55
N LEU A 528 -25.41 14.14 16.67
CA LEU A 528 -25.91 13.18 15.67
C LEU A 528 -25.56 11.75 16.10
N ASP A 529 -26.56 10.88 16.21
CA ASP A 529 -26.36 9.45 16.44
C ASP A 529 -25.87 8.75 15.16
N ALA A 530 -24.57 8.81 14.93
CA ALA A 530 -23.89 8.15 13.81
C ALA A 530 -22.88 7.14 14.34
N PRO A 531 -23.23 5.84 14.43
CA PRO A 531 -22.37 4.80 14.97
C PRO A 531 -21.29 4.38 13.96
N LEU A 532 -20.28 5.22 13.83
CA LEU A 532 -19.09 4.91 13.04
C LEU A 532 -18.23 3.89 13.77
N VAL A 533 -17.82 2.84 13.09
CA VAL A 533 -17.08 1.71 13.63
C VAL A 533 -15.68 1.60 13.02
N GLU A 534 -14.71 1.23 13.84
CA GLU A 534 -13.34 1.01 13.37
C GLU A 534 -13.28 -0.24 12.48
N GLU A 535 -12.80 -0.10 11.27
CA GLU A 535 -12.76 -1.19 10.29
C GLU A 535 -11.64 -2.21 10.56
N LEU A 536 -10.62 -1.81 11.31
CA LEU A 536 -9.55 -2.65 11.80
C LEU A 536 -9.47 -2.56 13.32
N ALA A 537 -10.57 -2.86 14.01
CA ALA A 537 -10.56 -2.88 15.47
C ALA A 537 -9.82 -4.10 16.00
N ALA A 538 -8.96 -3.91 16.99
CA ALA A 538 -8.29 -5.02 17.69
C ALA A 538 -9.28 -5.97 18.34
N ASP A 539 -10.40 -5.46 18.78
CA ASP A 539 -11.47 -6.23 19.41
C ASP A 539 -12.02 -7.32 18.50
N ILE A 540 -12.06 -7.08 17.18
CA ILE A 540 -12.53 -8.07 16.21
C ILE A 540 -11.58 -9.27 16.16
N PHE A 541 -10.27 -9.04 16.25
CA PHE A 541 -9.29 -10.14 16.35
C PHE A 541 -9.43 -10.97 17.62
N MET A 542 -10.02 -10.38 18.65
CA MET A 542 -10.29 -11.03 19.93
C MET A 542 -11.70 -11.63 20.01
N GLY A 543 -12.49 -11.53 18.94
CA GLY A 543 -13.89 -12.01 18.92
C GLY A 543 -14.84 -11.19 19.78
N THR A 544 -14.43 -9.99 20.20
CA THR A 544 -15.26 -9.09 21.01
C THR A 544 -15.70 -7.92 20.16
N PHE A 545 -16.98 -7.84 19.87
CA PHE A 545 -17.55 -6.73 19.11
C PHE A 545 -18.23 -5.73 20.03
N SER A 546 -17.89 -4.46 19.92
CA SER A 546 -18.65 -3.42 20.61
C SER A 546 -20.08 -3.37 20.06
N ARG A 547 -21.04 -2.88 20.85
CA ARG A 547 -22.43 -2.74 20.40
C ARG A 547 -22.59 -1.83 19.20
N LYS A 548 -21.67 -0.93 18.96
CA LYS A 548 -21.68 -0.03 17.78
C LYS A 548 -21.74 -0.83 16.47
N PHE A 549 -21.11 -2.00 16.39
CA PHE A 549 -21.15 -2.85 15.20
C PHE A 549 -22.58 -3.34 14.90
N LEU A 550 -23.30 -3.81 15.91
CA LEU A 550 -24.69 -4.24 15.72
C LEU A 550 -25.60 -3.05 15.34
N THR A 551 -25.37 -1.88 15.94
CA THR A 551 -26.13 -0.65 15.57
C THR A 551 -25.81 -0.22 14.15
N ALA A 552 -24.54 -0.23 13.72
CA ALA A 552 -24.16 0.08 12.35
C ALA A 552 -24.75 -0.92 11.34
N ALA A 553 -24.76 -2.21 11.67
CA ALA A 553 -25.38 -3.25 10.85
C ALA A 553 -26.90 -3.08 10.73
N ARG A 554 -27.57 -2.63 11.79
CA ARG A 554 -29.01 -2.27 11.73
C ARG A 554 -29.25 -1.11 10.75
N ILE A 555 -28.43 -0.07 10.81
CA ILE A 555 -28.52 1.07 9.86
C ILE A 555 -28.25 0.60 8.44
N ALA A 556 -27.26 -0.27 8.25
CA ALA A 556 -27.02 -0.88 6.95
C ALA A 556 -28.25 -1.65 6.43
N GLY A 557 -28.93 -2.36 7.32
CA GLY A 557 -30.18 -3.06 6.99
C GLY A 557 -31.35 -2.14 6.66
N GLU A 558 -31.43 -0.95 7.27
CA GLU A 558 -32.42 0.07 6.94
C GLU A 558 -32.21 0.63 5.52
N LEU A 559 -30.95 0.82 5.12
CA LEU A 559 -30.59 1.36 3.81
C LEU A 559 -30.61 0.31 2.69
N LEU A 560 -30.16 -0.90 2.97
CA LEU A 560 -29.84 -1.92 1.97
C LEU A 560 -30.79 -3.13 1.96
N GLY A 561 -31.77 -3.18 2.86
CA GLY A 561 -32.78 -4.25 2.89
C GLY A 561 -33.53 -4.32 1.56
N GLY A 562 -33.68 -5.52 0.99
CA GLY A 562 -34.29 -5.77 -0.32
C GLY A 562 -33.42 -5.47 -1.53
N THR A 563 -32.21 -4.90 -1.34
CA THR A 563 -31.33 -4.48 -2.44
C THR A 563 -30.46 -5.62 -2.98
N LEU A 564 -29.69 -5.32 -4.03
CA LEU A 564 -28.66 -6.22 -4.58
C LEU A 564 -27.60 -6.61 -3.55
N TYR A 565 -27.24 -5.71 -2.63
CA TYR A 565 -26.22 -5.96 -1.60
C TYR A 565 -26.65 -7.08 -0.65
N GLU A 566 -27.87 -7.03 -0.12
CA GLU A 566 -28.44 -8.06 0.75
C GLU A 566 -28.42 -9.43 0.07
N ARG A 567 -28.94 -9.49 -1.17
CA ARG A 567 -29.00 -10.72 -1.96
C ARG A 567 -27.61 -11.27 -2.29
N TYR A 568 -26.68 -10.39 -2.72
CA TYR A 568 -25.35 -10.80 -3.13
C TYR A 568 -24.56 -11.43 -1.97
N TYR A 569 -24.62 -10.83 -0.79
CA TYR A 569 -23.92 -11.36 0.38
C TYR A 569 -24.73 -12.38 1.20
N GLY A 570 -25.99 -12.61 0.83
CA GLY A 570 -26.88 -13.52 1.56
C GLY A 570 -27.05 -13.06 3.01
N ILE A 571 -27.35 -11.80 3.21
CA ILE A 571 -27.58 -11.22 4.54
C ILE A 571 -29.09 -11.36 4.88
N ASP A 572 -29.38 -11.70 6.11
CA ASP A 572 -30.73 -11.61 6.66
C ASP A 572 -30.80 -10.38 7.60
N TYR A 573 -31.14 -9.24 7.03
CA TYR A 573 -31.29 -8.00 7.80
C TYR A 573 -32.48 -8.02 8.74
N ALA A 574 -33.48 -8.90 8.53
CA ALA A 574 -34.59 -9.08 9.47
C ALA A 574 -34.07 -9.78 10.73
N ALA A 575 -33.29 -10.83 10.59
CA ALA A 575 -32.65 -11.50 11.74
C ALA A 575 -31.72 -10.55 12.51
N LEU A 576 -30.96 -9.68 11.82
CA LEU A 576 -30.12 -8.65 12.45
C LEU A 576 -30.95 -7.65 13.27
N ARG A 577 -32.08 -7.18 12.75
CA ARG A 577 -32.98 -6.29 13.49
C ARG A 577 -33.53 -6.98 14.74
N ASN A 578 -33.95 -8.23 14.63
CA ASN A 578 -34.43 -9.02 15.75
C ASN A 578 -33.34 -9.20 16.82
N LEU A 579 -32.10 -9.49 16.41
CA LEU A 579 -30.97 -9.57 17.33
C LEU A 579 -30.73 -8.26 18.10
N ALA A 580 -30.81 -7.13 17.43
CA ALA A 580 -30.67 -5.80 18.04
C ALA A 580 -31.78 -5.54 19.07
N ILE A 581 -33.03 -5.91 18.77
CA ILE A 581 -34.18 -5.78 19.68
C ILE A 581 -33.96 -6.67 20.92
N VAL A 582 -33.60 -7.95 20.73
CA VAL A 582 -33.38 -8.88 21.81
C VAL A 582 -32.26 -8.43 22.75
N GLU A 583 -31.13 -7.99 22.22
CA GLU A 583 -30.02 -7.51 23.04
C GLU A 583 -30.38 -6.21 23.78
N THR A 584 -31.14 -5.31 23.17
CA THR A 584 -31.60 -4.09 23.82
C THR A 584 -32.61 -4.38 24.93
N SER A 585 -33.57 -5.27 24.70
CA SER A 585 -34.55 -5.69 25.70
C SER A 585 -33.89 -6.37 26.89
N THR A 586 -32.90 -7.24 26.60
CA THR A 586 -32.13 -7.93 27.67
C THR A 586 -31.34 -6.93 28.52
N ALA A 587 -30.78 -5.88 27.88
CA ALA A 587 -30.04 -4.83 28.58
C ALA A 587 -30.94 -4.03 29.52
N LEU A 588 -32.17 -3.71 29.08
CA LEU A 588 -33.17 -3.00 29.88
C LEU A 588 -33.58 -3.83 31.12
N VAL A 589 -33.81 -5.14 30.94
CA VAL A 589 -34.15 -6.03 32.05
C VAL A 589 -33.01 -6.16 33.05
N ARG A 590 -31.78 -6.18 32.62
CA ARG A 590 -30.60 -6.29 33.48
C ARG A 590 -30.15 -4.98 34.12
N GLY A 591 -30.75 -3.85 33.78
CA GLY A 591 -30.43 -2.54 34.35
C GLY A 591 -29.07 -1.96 33.91
N HIS A 592 -28.34 -2.61 33.00
CA HIS A 592 -27.10 -2.12 32.44
C HIS A 592 -26.94 -2.52 30.98
N GLN A 593 -26.33 -1.65 30.21
CA GLN A 593 -26.02 -1.93 28.81
C GLN A 593 -24.64 -2.60 28.69
N PRO A 594 -24.56 -3.82 28.16
CA PRO A 594 -23.26 -4.45 27.91
C PRO A 594 -22.48 -3.66 26.85
N ARG A 595 -21.17 -3.51 27.03
CA ARG A 595 -20.29 -2.80 26.07
C ARG A 595 -20.09 -3.57 24.76
N THR A 596 -20.36 -4.87 24.76
CA THR A 596 -20.14 -5.78 23.63
C THR A 596 -21.44 -6.46 23.19
N SER A 597 -21.47 -6.95 21.94
CA SER A 597 -22.55 -7.75 21.37
C SER A 597 -22.06 -9.18 21.05
N PRO A 598 -22.21 -10.14 21.98
CA PRO A 598 -21.86 -11.55 21.73
C PRO A 598 -22.67 -12.18 20.59
N GLY A 599 -23.93 -11.77 20.44
CA GLY A 599 -24.80 -12.23 19.35
C GLY A 599 -24.26 -11.85 17.99
N PHE A 600 -23.80 -10.61 17.83
CA PHE A 600 -23.19 -10.16 16.59
C PHE A 600 -21.85 -10.84 16.32
N ALA A 601 -21.02 -11.04 17.34
CA ALA A 601 -19.76 -11.77 17.22
C ALA A 601 -19.99 -13.21 16.71
N ARG A 602 -20.98 -13.90 17.28
CA ARG A 602 -21.38 -15.26 16.88
C ARG A 602 -21.87 -15.28 15.43
N LEU A 603 -22.75 -14.37 15.05
CA LEU A 603 -23.24 -14.26 13.69
C LEU A 603 -22.10 -14.06 12.66
N CYS A 604 -21.14 -13.19 12.96
CA CYS A 604 -19.95 -13.01 12.10
C CYS A 604 -19.12 -14.30 12.01
N GLY A 605 -18.94 -15.03 13.12
CA GLY A 605 -18.24 -16.31 13.15
C GLY A 605 -18.94 -17.40 12.32
N GLU A 606 -20.25 -17.55 12.48
CA GLU A 606 -21.07 -18.50 11.72
C GLU A 606 -21.00 -18.20 10.20
N ARG A 607 -21.17 -16.95 9.83
CA ARG A 607 -21.05 -16.51 8.42
C ARG A 607 -19.66 -16.71 7.82
N ALA A 608 -18.63 -16.59 8.64
CA ALA A 608 -17.24 -16.85 8.24
C ALA A 608 -16.92 -18.35 8.11
N GLY A 609 -17.82 -19.24 8.57
CA GLY A 609 -17.53 -20.68 8.69
C GLY A 609 -16.39 -20.95 9.67
N ALA A 610 -16.20 -20.07 10.66
CA ALA A 610 -15.15 -20.18 11.66
C ALA A 610 -15.59 -21.16 12.74
N SER A 611 -14.82 -22.23 12.92
CA SER A 611 -15.07 -23.26 13.95
C SER A 611 -14.46 -22.92 15.32
N GLY A 612 -13.73 -21.81 15.42
CA GLY A 612 -13.08 -21.34 16.66
C GLY A 612 -12.10 -20.20 16.39
N HIS A 613 -11.86 -19.37 17.39
CA HIS A 613 -11.00 -18.21 17.33
C HIS A 613 -9.53 -18.61 17.38
N GLY A 614 -8.87 -18.85 16.27
CA GLY A 614 -7.50 -19.34 16.41
C GLY A 614 -6.55 -19.10 15.25
N SER A 615 -7.04 -18.90 14.04
CA SER A 615 -6.16 -18.63 12.90
C SER A 615 -6.31 -17.21 12.36
N VAL A 616 -5.23 -16.69 11.79
CA VAL A 616 -5.22 -15.39 11.09
C VAL A 616 -6.28 -15.36 10.00
N ALA A 617 -6.39 -16.45 9.24
CA ALA A 617 -7.33 -16.58 8.16
C ALA A 617 -8.78 -16.57 8.67
N GLU A 618 -9.07 -17.28 9.75
CA GLU A 618 -10.39 -17.28 10.39
C GLU A 618 -10.74 -15.91 10.97
N CYS A 619 -9.82 -15.28 11.70
CA CYS A 619 -10.00 -13.91 12.20
C CYS A 619 -10.23 -12.92 11.06
N GLY A 620 -9.48 -13.02 9.96
CA GLY A 620 -9.66 -12.19 8.79
C GLY A 620 -11.01 -12.38 8.11
N ALA A 621 -11.48 -13.62 8.02
CA ALA A 621 -12.81 -13.93 7.48
C ALA A 621 -13.94 -13.38 8.38
N VAL A 622 -13.78 -13.45 9.71
CA VAL A 622 -14.74 -12.88 10.69
C VAL A 622 -14.80 -11.36 10.56
N ILE A 623 -13.63 -10.70 10.45
CA ILE A 623 -13.56 -9.25 10.20
C ILE A 623 -14.29 -8.90 8.91
N GLU A 624 -14.05 -9.65 7.83
CA GLU A 624 -14.71 -9.42 6.56
C GLU A 624 -16.23 -9.54 6.68
N GLN A 625 -16.75 -10.50 7.43
CA GLN A 625 -18.20 -10.60 7.67
C GLN A 625 -18.74 -9.41 8.46
N ALA A 626 -18.01 -8.94 9.48
CA ALA A 626 -18.39 -7.73 10.20
C ALA A 626 -18.47 -6.52 9.26
N GLN A 627 -17.48 -6.36 8.40
CA GLN A 627 -17.42 -5.28 7.41
C GLN A 627 -18.53 -5.40 6.35
N ILE A 628 -18.87 -6.61 5.92
CA ILE A 628 -20.01 -6.85 5.02
C ILE A 628 -21.31 -6.42 5.70
N LEU A 629 -21.54 -6.78 6.97
CA LEU A 629 -22.76 -6.48 7.69
C LEU A 629 -22.92 -5.00 8.02
N THR A 630 -21.82 -4.27 8.26
CA THR A 630 -21.82 -2.84 8.59
C THR A 630 -21.60 -1.94 7.37
N THR A 631 -21.27 -2.52 6.22
CA THR A 631 -20.94 -1.80 4.98
C THR A 631 -19.84 -0.75 5.12
N HIS A 632 -18.81 -1.01 5.94
CA HIS A 632 -17.66 -0.11 6.10
C HIS A 632 -18.00 1.34 6.41
N ASN A 633 -18.92 1.60 7.31
CA ASN A 633 -19.40 2.94 7.64
C ASN A 633 -20.14 3.70 6.50
N LEU A 634 -20.08 3.23 5.26
CA LEU A 634 -20.74 3.90 4.14
C LEU A 634 -22.26 4.05 4.38
N ALA A 635 -22.90 3.00 4.91
CA ALA A 635 -24.32 3.06 5.23
C ALA A 635 -24.63 4.11 6.33
N THR A 636 -23.74 4.26 7.30
CA THR A 636 -23.88 5.31 8.33
C THR A 636 -23.71 6.71 7.73
N LEU A 637 -22.71 6.90 6.88
CA LEU A 637 -22.47 8.18 6.21
C LEU A 637 -23.63 8.57 5.28
N VAL A 638 -24.10 7.64 4.45
CA VAL A 638 -25.22 7.91 3.53
C VAL A 638 -26.56 8.01 4.27
N GLY A 639 -26.84 7.03 5.14
CA GLY A 639 -28.15 6.88 5.77
C GLY A 639 -28.38 7.73 7.02
N ARG A 640 -27.34 8.14 7.75
CA ARG A 640 -27.46 8.93 8.99
C ARG A 640 -26.88 10.32 8.88
N VAL A 641 -25.71 10.47 8.28
CA VAL A 641 -25.12 11.81 8.07
C VAL A 641 -25.78 12.53 6.89
N GLY A 642 -26.38 11.76 5.98
CA GLY A 642 -27.10 12.30 4.81
C GLY A 642 -26.15 12.70 3.68
N ILE A 643 -25.01 12.00 3.54
CA ILE A 643 -24.08 12.26 2.43
C ILE A 643 -24.71 11.77 1.13
N ALA A 644 -24.93 12.69 0.21
CA ALA A 644 -25.30 12.36 -1.16
C ALA A 644 -24.01 12.05 -1.95
N PRO A 645 -23.84 10.82 -2.49
CA PRO A 645 -22.65 10.52 -3.29
C PRO A 645 -22.62 11.37 -4.56
N GLU A 646 -21.61 12.20 -4.74
CA GLU A 646 -21.33 12.88 -5.99
C GLU A 646 -20.03 12.33 -6.60
N PRO A 647 -19.98 12.05 -7.88
CA PRO A 647 -20.92 12.35 -8.98
C PRO A 647 -22.12 11.38 -9.10
N GLY A 648 -22.39 10.57 -8.10
CA GLY A 648 -23.50 9.64 -8.07
C GLY A 648 -23.07 8.19 -7.84
N PRO A 649 -23.98 7.33 -7.35
CA PRO A 649 -23.65 5.96 -6.98
C PRO A 649 -23.18 5.12 -8.19
N ALA A 650 -23.69 5.37 -9.39
CA ALA A 650 -23.28 4.68 -10.60
C ALA A 650 -21.80 4.95 -10.95
N ASP A 651 -21.35 6.18 -10.82
CA ASP A 651 -19.96 6.56 -11.11
C ASP A 651 -19.01 6.06 -10.03
N LEU A 652 -19.42 6.14 -8.76
CA LEU A 652 -18.62 5.53 -7.67
C LEU A 652 -18.49 4.02 -7.84
N ALA A 653 -19.55 3.33 -8.29
CA ALA A 653 -19.48 1.90 -8.62
C ALA A 653 -18.45 1.63 -9.73
N ARG A 654 -18.43 2.43 -10.80
CA ARG A 654 -17.43 2.34 -11.88
C ARG A 654 -16.01 2.56 -11.37
N ARG A 655 -15.81 3.56 -10.49
CA ARG A 655 -14.51 3.85 -9.87
C ARG A 655 -14.03 2.69 -9.00
N CYS A 656 -14.91 2.11 -8.19
CA CYS A 656 -14.60 0.93 -7.40
C CYS A 656 -14.19 -0.23 -8.30
N PHE A 657 -14.88 -0.47 -9.41
CA PHE A 657 -14.54 -1.54 -10.34
C PHE A 657 -13.18 -1.35 -11.00
N ARG A 658 -12.84 -0.15 -11.44
CA ARG A 658 -11.49 0.15 -11.95
C ARG A 658 -10.41 -0.15 -10.91
N THR A 659 -10.71 0.12 -9.63
CA THR A 659 -9.81 -0.26 -8.52
C THR A 659 -9.68 -1.78 -8.40
N VAL A 660 -10.77 -2.54 -8.51
CA VAL A 660 -10.74 -4.01 -8.55
C VAL A 660 -9.88 -4.52 -9.70
N CYS A 661 -10.05 -4.00 -10.91
CA CYS A 661 -9.25 -4.38 -12.08
C CYS A 661 -7.75 -4.11 -11.87
N ARG A 662 -7.41 -2.91 -11.39
CA ARG A 662 -6.02 -2.52 -11.10
C ARG A 662 -5.37 -3.42 -10.04
N LEU A 663 -6.09 -3.73 -8.95
CA LEU A 663 -5.59 -4.61 -7.91
C LEU A 663 -5.46 -6.05 -8.42
N THR A 664 -6.44 -6.54 -9.18
CA THR A 664 -6.40 -7.89 -9.77
C THR A 664 -5.22 -8.07 -10.73
N ALA A 665 -4.89 -7.06 -11.52
CA ALA A 665 -3.72 -7.06 -12.38
C ALA A 665 -2.41 -7.26 -11.60
N ARG A 666 -2.33 -6.75 -10.37
CA ARG A 666 -1.13 -6.80 -9.52
C ARG A 666 -1.01 -8.07 -8.68
N VAL A 667 -2.01 -8.95 -8.66
CA VAL A 667 -2.01 -10.14 -7.78
C VAL A 667 -0.81 -11.07 -8.02
N HIS A 668 -0.34 -11.18 -9.25
CA HIS A 668 0.82 -12.05 -9.57
C HIS A 668 2.16 -11.44 -9.20
N ASP A 669 2.29 -10.14 -9.41
CA ASP A 669 3.57 -9.44 -9.26
C ASP A 669 3.81 -8.97 -7.83
N HIS A 670 2.79 -9.08 -6.99
CA HIS A 670 2.89 -8.60 -5.61
C HIS A 670 3.50 -9.67 -4.70
N PRO A 671 4.51 -9.33 -3.87
CA PRO A 671 5.15 -10.28 -2.94
C PRO A 671 4.18 -10.85 -1.89
N ARG A 672 3.02 -10.20 -1.70
CA ARG A 672 1.96 -10.62 -0.80
C ARG A 672 0.60 -10.63 -1.51
N PRO A 673 0.33 -11.61 -2.38
CA PRO A 673 -0.89 -11.64 -3.21
C PRO A 673 -2.17 -11.60 -2.38
N LEU A 674 -2.18 -12.21 -1.19
CA LEU A 674 -3.35 -12.20 -0.30
C LEU A 674 -3.72 -10.80 0.20
N ALA A 675 -2.74 -9.91 0.41
CA ALA A 675 -3.04 -8.52 0.78
C ALA A 675 -3.75 -7.80 -0.36
N THR A 676 -3.26 -7.96 -1.59
CA THR A 676 -3.86 -7.37 -2.79
C THR A 676 -5.26 -7.93 -3.07
N ILE A 677 -5.46 -9.24 -2.88
CA ILE A 677 -6.78 -9.89 -3.03
C ILE A 677 -7.76 -9.35 -1.99
N LYS A 678 -7.32 -9.17 -0.74
CA LYS A 678 -8.13 -8.58 0.31
C LYS A 678 -8.58 -7.16 -0.06
N ASP A 679 -7.64 -6.35 -0.55
CA ASP A 679 -7.96 -4.98 -0.97
C ASP A 679 -8.91 -4.96 -2.18
N ALA A 680 -8.76 -5.90 -3.12
CA ALA A 680 -9.72 -6.07 -4.21
C ALA A 680 -11.11 -6.49 -3.70
N GLY A 681 -11.20 -7.32 -2.66
CA GLY A 681 -12.44 -7.68 -1.98
C GLY A 681 -13.13 -6.46 -1.33
N TYR A 682 -12.36 -5.53 -0.76
CA TYR A 682 -12.88 -4.26 -0.26
C TYR A 682 -13.48 -3.42 -1.39
N ALA A 683 -12.74 -3.23 -2.47
CA ALA A 683 -13.21 -2.48 -3.62
C ALA A 683 -14.47 -3.10 -4.22
N TRP A 684 -14.55 -4.42 -4.27
CA TRP A 684 -15.74 -5.14 -4.73
C TRP A 684 -16.97 -4.91 -3.84
N ARG A 685 -16.80 -4.86 -2.52
CA ARG A 685 -17.91 -4.55 -1.59
C ARG A 685 -18.46 -3.15 -1.78
N HIS A 686 -17.58 -2.17 -1.99
CA HIS A 686 -17.99 -0.81 -2.30
C HIS A 686 -18.70 -0.73 -3.65
N LEU A 687 -18.22 -1.46 -4.66
CA LEU A 687 -18.93 -1.61 -5.94
C LEU A 687 -20.38 -2.08 -5.72
N VAL A 688 -20.56 -3.20 -5.01
CA VAL A 688 -21.88 -3.78 -4.77
C VAL A 688 -22.76 -2.84 -3.92
N PHE A 689 -22.15 -2.13 -2.95
CA PHE A 689 -22.84 -1.11 -2.16
C PHE A 689 -23.39 0.02 -3.04
N HIS A 690 -22.54 0.65 -3.84
CA HIS A 690 -22.95 1.75 -4.70
C HIS A 690 -23.95 1.30 -5.79
N LEU A 691 -23.76 0.13 -6.38
CA LEU A 691 -24.74 -0.47 -7.28
C LEU A 691 -26.12 -0.63 -6.63
N SER A 692 -26.16 -0.95 -5.35
CA SER A 692 -27.42 -1.14 -4.62
C SER A 692 -28.17 0.16 -4.33
N LEU A 693 -27.49 1.29 -4.47
CA LEU A 693 -28.09 2.63 -4.37
C LEU A 693 -28.60 3.17 -5.72
N CYS A 694 -28.26 2.50 -6.84
CA CYS A 694 -28.73 2.85 -8.17
C CYS A 694 -30.16 2.37 -8.40
N ASP A 695 -30.89 3.11 -9.23
CA ASP A 695 -32.15 2.59 -9.76
C ASP A 695 -31.93 1.36 -10.68
N PRO A 696 -32.96 0.55 -10.95
CA PRO A 696 -32.79 -0.67 -11.76
C PRO A 696 -32.25 -0.41 -13.17
N GLY A 697 -32.58 0.72 -13.77
CA GLY A 697 -32.07 1.09 -15.10
C GLY A 697 -30.58 1.46 -15.07
N GLU A 698 -30.18 2.26 -14.09
CA GLU A 698 -28.78 2.58 -13.86
C GLU A 698 -27.97 1.34 -13.51
N GLN A 699 -28.50 0.48 -12.64
CA GLN A 699 -27.87 -0.77 -12.25
C GLN A 699 -27.58 -1.65 -13.48
N ALA A 700 -28.56 -1.81 -14.38
CA ALA A 700 -28.38 -2.55 -15.62
C ALA A 700 -27.30 -1.94 -16.53
N ARG A 701 -27.30 -0.61 -16.70
CA ARG A 701 -26.27 0.11 -17.48
C ARG A 701 -24.89 -0.06 -16.90
N VAL A 702 -24.73 0.02 -15.57
CA VAL A 702 -23.42 -0.20 -14.93
C VAL A 702 -22.98 -1.65 -15.09
N LEU A 703 -23.86 -2.64 -14.91
CA LEU A 703 -23.54 -4.06 -15.10
C LEU A 703 -23.11 -4.38 -16.54
N ALA A 704 -23.69 -3.72 -17.54
CA ALA A 704 -23.23 -3.82 -18.93
C ALA A 704 -21.81 -3.23 -19.08
N TRP A 705 -21.63 -2.04 -18.57
CA TRP A 705 -20.34 -1.33 -18.60
C TRP A 705 -19.21 -2.11 -17.90
N LEU A 706 -19.48 -2.84 -16.81
CA LEU A 706 -18.46 -3.66 -16.13
C LEU A 706 -17.85 -4.71 -17.08
N ALA A 707 -18.64 -5.25 -18.02
CA ALA A 707 -18.13 -6.20 -19.01
C ALA A 707 -17.23 -5.49 -20.03
N GLU A 708 -17.70 -4.39 -20.58
CA GLU A 708 -16.93 -3.58 -21.55
C GLU A 708 -15.61 -3.09 -20.95
N GLU A 709 -15.62 -2.67 -19.69
CA GLU A 709 -14.42 -2.24 -18.99
C GLU A 709 -13.46 -3.42 -18.78
N THR A 710 -13.98 -4.59 -18.46
CA THR A 710 -13.15 -5.80 -18.29
C THR A 710 -12.44 -6.18 -19.59
N ASP A 711 -13.09 -6.05 -20.73
CA ASP A 711 -12.53 -6.36 -22.06
C ASP A 711 -11.37 -5.39 -22.46
N ARG A 712 -11.28 -4.24 -21.81
CA ARG A 712 -10.17 -3.26 -22.00
C ARG A 712 -8.90 -3.67 -21.26
N HIS A 713 -9.01 -4.61 -20.33
CA HIS A 713 -7.87 -5.09 -19.54
C HIS A 713 -7.21 -6.32 -20.17
N PRO A 714 -5.94 -6.63 -19.83
CA PRO A 714 -5.28 -7.85 -20.28
C PRO A 714 -6.10 -9.09 -19.97
N TRP A 715 -6.08 -10.07 -20.88
CA TRP A 715 -6.91 -11.29 -20.81
C TRP A 715 -6.87 -12.00 -19.44
N HIS A 716 -5.69 -12.00 -18.79
CA HIS A 716 -5.52 -12.66 -17.48
C HIS A 716 -6.28 -11.94 -16.36
N VAL A 717 -6.55 -10.63 -16.47
CA VAL A 717 -7.38 -9.86 -15.53
C VAL A 717 -8.85 -10.21 -15.80
N ALA A 718 -9.25 -10.21 -17.06
CA ALA A 718 -10.60 -10.56 -17.48
C ALA A 718 -10.96 -11.99 -17.06
N ALA A 719 -10.11 -12.95 -17.34
CA ALA A 719 -10.31 -14.35 -16.97
C ALA A 719 -10.46 -14.56 -15.45
N ARG A 720 -9.70 -13.79 -14.63
CA ARG A 720 -9.81 -13.85 -13.18
C ARG A 720 -11.08 -13.24 -12.64
N LEU A 721 -11.55 -12.14 -13.22
CA LEU A 721 -12.76 -11.46 -12.75
C LEU A 721 -14.04 -12.09 -13.30
N ALA A 722 -13.97 -12.89 -14.37
CA ALA A 722 -15.12 -13.51 -15.00
C ALA A 722 -16.04 -14.27 -14.02
N PRO A 723 -15.54 -15.11 -13.08
CA PRO A 723 -16.40 -15.79 -12.11
C PRO A 723 -17.14 -14.83 -11.16
N ALA A 724 -16.49 -13.74 -10.75
CA ALA A 724 -17.09 -12.74 -9.87
C ALA A 724 -18.17 -11.92 -10.61
N LEU A 725 -17.89 -11.52 -11.85
CA LEU A 725 -18.87 -10.81 -12.71
C LEU A 725 -20.06 -11.69 -13.03
N ALA A 726 -19.83 -12.97 -13.36
CA ALA A 726 -20.90 -13.94 -13.55
C ALA A 726 -21.77 -14.06 -12.29
N GLY A 727 -21.13 -14.08 -11.09
CA GLY A 727 -21.83 -14.12 -9.81
C GLY A 727 -22.66 -12.86 -9.54
N LEU A 728 -22.12 -11.69 -9.86
CA LEU A 728 -22.85 -10.43 -9.71
C LEU A 728 -24.08 -10.36 -10.64
N ARG A 729 -23.92 -10.76 -11.90
CA ARG A 729 -25.02 -10.84 -12.89
C ARG A 729 -26.08 -11.87 -12.49
N LEU A 730 -25.65 -13.04 -12.01
CA LEU A 730 -26.55 -14.07 -11.52
C LEU A 730 -27.49 -13.51 -10.44
N VAL A 731 -26.93 -12.84 -9.43
CA VAL A 731 -27.74 -12.31 -8.32
C VAL A 731 -28.56 -11.10 -8.74
N ALA A 732 -28.06 -10.25 -9.63
CA ALA A 732 -28.85 -9.16 -10.21
C ALA A 732 -30.05 -9.69 -10.99
N GLY A 733 -29.92 -10.83 -11.67
CA GLY A 733 -31.00 -11.55 -12.35
C GLY A 733 -31.91 -12.39 -11.45
N GLY A 734 -31.78 -12.31 -10.12
CA GLY A 734 -32.61 -13.02 -9.14
C GLY A 734 -32.11 -14.41 -8.73
N GLY A 735 -30.94 -14.84 -9.23
CA GLY A 735 -30.28 -16.06 -8.80
C GLY A 735 -29.59 -15.94 -7.43
N SER A 736 -29.08 -17.04 -6.91
CA SER A 736 -28.40 -17.08 -5.60
C SER A 736 -27.18 -17.99 -5.63
N PHE A 737 -26.29 -17.79 -4.64
CA PHE A 737 -25.15 -18.66 -4.39
C PHE A 737 -25.51 -19.81 -3.45
N GLY A 738 -24.82 -20.92 -3.59
CA GLY A 738 -24.79 -21.99 -2.58
C GLY A 738 -24.04 -21.57 -1.31
N PRO A 739 -24.02 -22.44 -0.28
CA PRO A 739 -23.34 -22.17 0.98
C PRO A 739 -21.82 -21.94 0.83
N ASP A 740 -21.21 -22.51 -0.18
CA ASP A 740 -19.79 -22.38 -0.54
C ASP A 740 -19.47 -21.09 -1.31
N GLY A 741 -20.46 -20.24 -1.58
CA GLY A 741 -20.31 -19.03 -2.38
C GLY A 741 -20.17 -19.25 -3.88
N THR A 742 -20.47 -20.46 -4.37
CA THR A 742 -20.51 -20.79 -5.81
C THR A 742 -21.95 -20.97 -6.31
N ALA A 743 -22.19 -20.74 -7.59
CA ALA A 743 -23.46 -21.08 -8.21
C ALA A 743 -23.50 -22.55 -8.63
N ARG A 744 -24.71 -23.11 -8.80
CA ARG A 744 -24.88 -24.43 -9.39
C ARG A 744 -24.29 -24.42 -10.82
N GLY A 745 -23.28 -25.26 -11.06
CA GLY A 745 -22.55 -25.31 -12.32
C GLY A 745 -21.15 -24.67 -12.29
N GLY A 746 -20.73 -24.06 -11.16
CA GLY A 746 -19.33 -23.71 -10.86
C GLY A 746 -18.74 -22.45 -11.52
N ALA A 747 -19.40 -21.88 -12.52
CA ALA A 747 -18.85 -20.74 -13.29
C ALA A 747 -18.94 -19.39 -12.58
N ALA A 748 -19.90 -19.21 -11.67
CA ALA A 748 -20.14 -17.97 -10.95
C ALA A 748 -19.76 -18.10 -9.48
N ARG A 749 -19.03 -17.10 -8.95
CA ARG A 749 -18.56 -17.09 -7.57
C ARG A 749 -18.81 -15.76 -6.88
N ARG A 750 -19.11 -15.82 -5.59
CA ARG A 750 -19.12 -14.66 -4.72
C ARG A 750 -17.69 -14.17 -4.50
N PHE A 751 -17.44 -12.89 -4.65
CA PHE A 751 -16.13 -12.32 -4.39
C PHE A 751 -16.02 -11.93 -2.91
N LEU A 752 -15.14 -12.63 -2.20
CA LEU A 752 -14.69 -12.32 -0.86
C LEU A 752 -13.17 -12.10 -0.90
N GLY A 753 -12.66 -11.23 -0.07
CA GLY A 753 -11.21 -10.95 0.01
C GLY A 753 -10.44 -11.94 0.88
N TRP A 754 -11.13 -12.65 1.79
CA TRP A 754 -10.55 -13.65 2.67
C TRP A 754 -11.02 -15.07 2.32
N SER A 755 -10.10 -16.01 2.43
CA SER A 755 -10.41 -17.44 2.36
C SER A 755 -10.02 -18.08 3.69
N ALA A 756 -10.99 -18.60 4.43
CA ALA A 756 -10.76 -19.33 5.67
C ALA A 756 -10.17 -20.72 5.41
N ARG A 757 -10.41 -21.29 4.25
CA ARG A 757 -9.99 -22.65 3.85
C ARG A 757 -9.32 -22.62 2.49
N GLY A 758 -8.09 -23.15 2.44
CA GLY A 758 -7.37 -23.34 1.18
C GLY A 758 -6.85 -22.07 0.52
N ARG A 759 -6.41 -22.23 -0.71
CA ARG A 759 -5.84 -21.15 -1.53
C ARG A 759 -6.96 -20.32 -2.16
N HIS A 760 -6.85 -19.00 -2.09
CA HIS A 760 -7.85 -18.14 -2.70
C HIS A 760 -7.88 -18.33 -4.22
N TRP A 761 -9.06 -18.41 -4.82
CA TRP A 761 -9.23 -18.71 -6.26
C TRP A 761 -8.56 -17.68 -7.18
N LEU A 762 -8.49 -16.39 -6.80
CA LEU A 762 -7.75 -15.37 -7.54
C LEU A 762 -6.23 -15.59 -7.56
N SER A 763 -5.69 -16.40 -6.66
CA SER A 763 -4.26 -16.71 -6.63
C SER A 763 -3.90 -17.91 -7.51
N ALA A 764 -4.88 -18.61 -8.08
CA ALA A 764 -4.63 -19.65 -9.07
C ALA A 764 -4.21 -19.00 -10.40
N PRO A 765 -3.26 -19.62 -11.15
CA PRO A 765 -3.01 -19.18 -12.52
C PRO A 765 -4.31 -19.22 -13.31
N PRO A 766 -4.57 -18.27 -14.22
CA PRO A 766 -5.74 -18.35 -15.08
C PRO A 766 -5.63 -19.64 -15.90
N ALA A 767 -6.75 -20.38 -16.01
CA ALA A 767 -6.82 -21.50 -16.93
C ALA A 767 -6.56 -20.97 -18.34
N GLY A 768 -5.52 -21.50 -19.01
CA GLY A 768 -5.13 -21.15 -20.36
C GLY A 768 -6.20 -21.47 -21.40
#